data_b46424677809bcdd0294d603cafe900c
#
_entry.id   b46424677809bcdd0294d603cafe900c
#
_cell.length_a   1.000
_cell.length_b   1.000
_cell.length_c   1.000
_cell.angle_alpha   90.00
_cell.angle_beta   90.00
_cell.angle_gamma   90.00
#
_symmetry.space_group_name_H-M   'P 1'
#
loop_
_entity.id
_entity.type
_entity.pdbx_description
1 polymer ?
#
loop_
_entity_poly.entity_id
_entity_poly.type
_entity_poly.pdbx_seq_one_letter_code
_entity_poly.pdbx_strand_id
1 'polypeptide(L)'
;MPSIETQQESITIGLIIASDYDELLVETFDIDPAEITYVENPWSGGGNAGAALEVIVGGLELATLVFMDLEEHQEGEIEIKGLMYRQMDQKIIDTGYGLERFCWAAAGTPTIYETVYPESVHFLRKLAKFDDMVDSLEIPLDIDTLLGELSRLAGILNIDVGTDADALYSSLADRISQNEASISVSQLKSITEPLALIYAIPDHLQALCSMLGDGLVPSNSKAGYLARMLARRVCRMKDELGVDIKLADLGNQHLDLNMADKKDIDRNGIIDMLNSEERKYTAMLERGRSAVATALKDTPSNSSTIDDEILYRLAEERGIQPDMTLAIARDLGWKTLEIRVGFAADMAARNAQRTKEAASKSEPSSMTSTYPSTIRLFDEDPSMGVFDAQVIDCVEMESVDDQGTPRTSWILVLDRSAFYPESGGQLGDIGTLGAAKIYDVRVENGVILHYADRPINVGRVSGSIDEERRLQISQHHSSVHVVGGSARQILGPHVWQAGSYKNESLARLDLTHYGRLSRTQLDQIEDHANEIVSQDRNIEISVIPRAEADSNHGFSIYQGGPPKHDMIRLVNIEGHDLQACGGTHVSKTSEIGEIRIVRSSQVQDGVERLVVMAGEAAREHARVQSELLSQSADILGVQPHDLPQAVDRFFNEWKDQRKTIEQLRGEIARIRAGGESSATTKDGIRYVIMEMDGEVKELMGTLGELTRDPNNPTVAVIASKEGGGKLVVAITEDSIASEKHDASKIIRAISPAISGSGGGRPTMAQAGGTDPSGVDNALKMARSELGL
;
A
#
# COMPACT_ATOMS: atom_id res chain seq x y z
N MET A 1 -6.00 4.43 -54.42
CA MET A 1 -4.63 4.01 -54.20
C MET A 1 -3.76 4.82 -55.12
N PRO A 2 -3.03 5.82 -54.66
CA PRO A 2 -1.97 6.41 -55.45
C PRO A 2 -0.76 5.48 -55.38
N SER A 3 -0.16 5.31 -56.53
CA SER A 3 1.08 4.56 -56.72
C SER A 3 2.21 5.21 -55.90
N ILE A 4 2.70 4.46 -54.95
CA ILE A 4 3.94 4.77 -54.22
C ILE A 4 5.07 4.69 -55.30
N GLU A 5 5.46 5.82 -55.84
CA GLU A 5 6.81 5.93 -56.42
C GLU A 5 7.76 5.79 -55.27
N THR A 6 8.42 4.66 -55.24
CA THR A 6 9.56 4.36 -54.34
C THR A 6 10.65 5.41 -54.54
N GLN A 7 10.66 6.46 -53.71
CA GLN A 7 11.94 7.06 -53.36
C GLN A 7 12.70 5.95 -52.58
N GLN A 8 13.82 5.58 -53.10
CA GLN A 8 14.80 4.72 -52.42
C GLN A 8 15.24 5.50 -51.16
N GLU A 9 14.48 5.34 -50.07
CA GLU A 9 14.93 5.79 -48.75
C GLU A 9 16.03 4.78 -48.34
N SER A 10 17.22 5.29 -48.06
CA SER A 10 18.38 4.50 -47.65
C SER A 10 18.03 3.76 -46.33
N ILE A 11 18.18 2.46 -46.36
CA ILE A 11 18.09 1.61 -45.19
C ILE A 11 19.50 1.65 -44.54
N THR A 12 19.60 2.30 -43.39
CA THR A 12 20.84 2.32 -42.62
C THR A 12 20.77 1.20 -41.58
N ILE A 13 21.73 0.28 -41.63
CA ILE A 13 21.85 -0.81 -40.68
C ILE A 13 23.00 -0.50 -39.74
N GLY A 14 22.65 -0.32 -38.43
CA GLY A 14 23.68 -0.19 -37.39
C GLY A 14 24.11 -1.56 -36.88
N LEU A 15 25.36 -1.95 -37.09
CA LEU A 15 25.90 -3.22 -36.64
C LEU A 15 26.84 -3.00 -35.46
N ILE A 16 26.58 -3.68 -34.35
CA ILE A 16 27.42 -3.66 -33.17
C ILE A 16 28.29 -4.93 -33.16
N ILE A 17 29.60 -4.78 -33.36
CA ILE A 17 30.63 -5.79 -33.27
C ILE A 17 30.26 -7.16 -33.91
N ALA A 18 30.34 -7.30 -35.19
CA ALA A 18 30.44 -8.63 -35.81
C ALA A 18 30.93 -8.52 -37.24
N SER A 19 32.24 -8.52 -37.43
CA SER A 19 32.87 -8.64 -38.74
C SER A 19 32.44 -9.89 -39.52
N ASP A 20 31.79 -10.84 -38.86
CA ASP A 20 31.35 -12.10 -39.44
C ASP A 20 29.93 -12.04 -40.02
N TYR A 21 29.13 -10.97 -39.69
CA TYR A 21 27.75 -10.82 -40.20
C TYR A 21 27.62 -9.82 -41.35
N ASP A 22 28.59 -8.92 -41.53
CA ASP A 22 28.57 -7.94 -42.60
C ASP A 22 28.69 -8.58 -43.99
N GLU A 23 29.58 -9.59 -44.14
CA GLU A 23 29.67 -10.40 -45.40
C GLU A 23 28.30 -11.03 -45.72
N LEU A 24 27.60 -11.58 -44.71
CA LEU A 24 26.28 -12.19 -44.90
C LEU A 24 25.22 -11.17 -45.33
N LEU A 25 25.21 -9.97 -44.73
CA LEU A 25 24.26 -8.90 -45.07
C LEU A 25 24.50 -8.38 -46.50
N VAL A 26 25.75 -8.16 -46.85
CA VAL A 26 26.11 -7.69 -48.19
C VAL A 26 25.89 -8.78 -49.25
N GLU A 27 26.36 -10.02 -48.99
CA GLU A 27 26.27 -11.11 -49.97
C GLU A 27 24.86 -11.72 -50.11
N THR A 28 24.10 -11.77 -49.01
CA THR A 28 22.80 -12.46 -49.03
C THR A 28 21.65 -11.50 -49.30
N PHE A 29 21.70 -10.28 -48.74
CA PHE A 29 20.62 -9.30 -48.81
C PHE A 29 20.91 -8.14 -49.74
N ASP A 30 22.07 -8.10 -50.40
CA ASP A 30 22.50 -7.06 -51.35
C ASP A 30 22.46 -5.64 -50.75
N ILE A 31 22.84 -5.52 -49.47
CA ILE A 31 22.89 -4.24 -48.76
C ILE A 31 24.22 -3.56 -49.12
N ASP A 32 24.12 -2.27 -49.47
CA ASP A 32 25.30 -1.45 -49.73
C ASP A 32 26.16 -1.32 -48.45
N PRO A 33 27.44 -1.72 -48.44
CA PRO A 33 28.33 -1.55 -47.29
C PRO A 33 28.36 -0.12 -46.70
N ALA A 34 28.09 0.88 -47.54
CA ALA A 34 28.02 2.27 -47.10
C ALA A 34 26.81 2.59 -46.22
N GLU A 35 25.79 1.73 -46.21
CA GLU A 35 24.60 1.84 -45.37
C GLU A 35 24.78 1.11 -44.03
N ILE A 36 25.89 0.40 -43.81
CA ILE A 36 26.21 -0.26 -42.55
C ILE A 36 27.04 0.67 -41.68
N THR A 37 26.54 0.93 -40.48
CA THR A 37 27.25 1.74 -39.45
C THR A 37 27.62 0.86 -38.27
N TYR A 38 28.92 0.84 -37.92
CA TYR A 38 29.43 0.06 -36.78
C TYR A 38 29.48 0.93 -35.53
N VAL A 39 28.92 0.39 -34.42
CA VAL A 39 28.92 1.05 -33.11
C VAL A 39 29.49 0.12 -32.06
N GLU A 40 30.48 0.58 -31.30
CA GLU A 40 31.14 -0.21 -30.24
C GLU A 40 30.32 -0.14 -28.93
N ASN A 41 29.14 -0.77 -28.92
CA ASN A 41 28.24 -0.80 -27.73
C ASN A 41 27.45 -2.10 -27.73
N PRO A 42 27.99 -3.22 -27.23
CA PRO A 42 27.28 -4.49 -27.21
C PRO A 42 26.00 -4.42 -26.40
N TRP A 43 24.99 -5.13 -26.85
CA TRP A 43 23.74 -5.28 -26.14
C TRP A 43 23.95 -6.08 -24.84
N SER A 44 23.30 -5.66 -23.75
CA SER A 44 23.28 -6.41 -22.50
C SER A 44 21.95 -6.21 -21.78
N GLY A 45 21.34 -7.30 -21.32
CA GLY A 45 20.07 -7.28 -20.60
C GLY A 45 19.69 -8.69 -20.10
N GLY A 46 18.93 -8.75 -18.99
CA GLY A 46 18.42 -10.02 -18.46
C GLY A 46 19.48 -11.05 -18.04
N GLY A 47 20.71 -10.61 -17.76
CA GLY A 47 21.83 -11.52 -17.44
C GLY A 47 22.57 -12.07 -18.64
N ASN A 48 22.22 -11.68 -19.87
CA ASN A 48 22.89 -12.06 -21.11
C ASN A 48 23.45 -10.84 -21.84
N ALA A 49 24.40 -11.07 -22.74
CA ALA A 49 24.96 -10.05 -23.59
C ALA A 49 25.40 -10.63 -24.93
N GLY A 50 25.67 -9.76 -25.92
CA GLY A 50 26.16 -10.14 -27.20
C GLY A 50 26.12 -9.06 -28.27
N ALA A 51 26.45 -9.40 -29.50
CA ALA A 51 26.30 -8.51 -30.63
C ALA A 51 24.83 -8.22 -30.94
N ALA A 52 24.51 -7.03 -31.46
CA ALA A 52 23.18 -6.71 -31.92
C ALA A 52 23.22 -6.06 -33.30
N LEU A 53 22.16 -6.27 -34.07
CA LEU A 53 21.88 -5.61 -35.32
C LEU A 53 20.59 -4.81 -35.18
N GLU A 54 20.65 -3.52 -35.49
CA GLU A 54 19.46 -2.66 -35.52
C GLU A 54 19.08 -2.32 -36.96
N VAL A 55 17.83 -2.50 -37.30
CA VAL A 55 17.28 -2.15 -38.62
C VAL A 55 16.62 -0.78 -38.53
N ILE A 56 17.21 0.19 -39.21
CA ILE A 56 16.77 1.60 -39.16
C ILE A 56 16.28 2.04 -40.53
N VAL A 57 15.08 2.55 -40.64
CA VAL A 57 14.49 3.07 -41.89
C VAL A 57 14.10 4.53 -41.67
N GLY A 58 14.65 5.43 -42.49
CA GLY A 58 14.37 6.87 -42.38
C GLY A 58 14.71 7.47 -41.00
N GLY A 59 15.66 6.88 -40.28
CA GLY A 59 16.02 7.27 -38.91
C GLY A 59 15.17 6.63 -37.79
N LEU A 60 14.20 5.79 -38.15
CA LEU A 60 13.37 5.03 -37.22
C LEU A 60 13.91 3.59 -37.07
N GLU A 61 14.30 3.20 -35.87
CA GLU A 61 14.61 1.82 -35.52
C GLU A 61 13.32 0.97 -35.53
N LEU A 62 13.28 -0.01 -36.43
CA LEU A 62 12.13 -0.91 -36.61
C LEU A 62 12.34 -2.25 -35.88
N ALA A 63 13.56 -2.73 -35.86
CA ALA A 63 13.86 -4.02 -35.28
C ALA A 63 15.29 -4.07 -34.72
N THR A 64 15.45 -4.85 -33.64
CA THR A 64 16.74 -5.20 -33.03
C THR A 64 16.87 -6.72 -33.05
N LEU A 65 17.94 -7.23 -33.63
CA LEU A 65 18.31 -8.64 -33.59
C LEU A 65 19.52 -8.78 -32.68
N VAL A 66 19.39 -9.56 -31.62
CA VAL A 66 20.44 -9.75 -30.61
C VAL A 66 20.99 -11.16 -30.70
N PHE A 67 22.30 -11.28 -30.81
CA PHE A 67 23.03 -12.53 -30.86
C PHE A 67 23.73 -12.75 -29.52
N MET A 68 22.98 -13.36 -28.57
CA MET A 68 23.49 -13.58 -27.21
C MET A 68 24.38 -14.81 -27.18
N ASP A 69 25.64 -14.61 -26.85
CA ASP A 69 26.63 -15.66 -26.63
C ASP A 69 27.37 -15.51 -25.31
N LEU A 70 26.97 -14.52 -24.50
CA LEU A 70 27.56 -14.19 -23.21
C LEU A 70 26.52 -14.25 -22.10
N GLU A 71 26.91 -14.82 -20.94
CA GLU A 71 26.11 -14.82 -19.71
C GLU A 71 26.83 -14.06 -18.56
N GLU A 72 26.09 -13.35 -17.73
CA GLU A 72 26.63 -12.67 -16.54
C GLU A 72 27.18 -13.69 -15.54
N HIS A 73 28.45 -13.54 -15.16
CA HIS A 73 29.13 -14.44 -14.22
C HIS A 73 30.22 -13.71 -13.45
N GLN A 74 30.27 -13.93 -12.12
CA GLN A 74 31.26 -13.25 -11.26
C GLN A 74 32.71 -13.51 -11.63
N GLU A 75 33.03 -14.68 -12.23
CA GLU A 75 34.36 -15.08 -12.71
C GLU A 75 34.48 -14.89 -14.24
N GLY A 76 33.66 -14.06 -14.84
CA GLY A 76 33.70 -13.76 -16.27
C GLY A 76 34.98 -13.01 -16.67
N GLU A 77 35.39 -13.14 -17.92
CA GLU A 77 36.60 -12.48 -18.48
C GLU A 77 36.26 -11.22 -19.28
N ILE A 78 34.98 -11.00 -19.62
CA ILE A 78 34.54 -9.90 -20.50
C ILE A 78 33.74 -8.91 -19.66
N GLU A 79 34.16 -7.65 -19.62
CA GLU A 79 33.44 -6.59 -18.96
C GLU A 79 32.54 -5.81 -19.94
N ILE A 80 31.22 -5.73 -19.68
CA ILE A 80 30.28 -4.95 -20.46
C ILE A 80 29.45 -4.09 -19.48
N LYS A 81 29.48 -2.77 -19.62
CA LYS A 81 28.75 -1.81 -18.80
C LYS A 81 28.93 -2.03 -17.27
N GLY A 82 30.12 -2.46 -16.84
CA GLY A 82 30.47 -2.67 -15.43
C GLY A 82 30.04 -4.02 -14.84
N LEU A 83 29.55 -4.93 -15.68
CA LEU A 83 29.20 -6.30 -15.30
C LEU A 83 30.16 -7.28 -16.01
N MET A 84 30.47 -8.40 -15.35
CA MET A 84 31.38 -9.43 -15.89
C MET A 84 30.57 -10.53 -16.56
N TYR A 85 31.05 -10.97 -17.76
CA TYR A 85 30.40 -11.97 -18.57
C TYR A 85 31.40 -13.08 -18.98
N ARG A 86 30.89 -14.27 -19.21
CA ARG A 86 31.61 -15.39 -19.82
C ARG A 86 30.84 -15.91 -21.02
N GLN A 87 31.58 -16.62 -21.92
CA GLN A 87 30.99 -17.24 -23.10
C GLN A 87 29.99 -18.33 -22.71
N MET A 88 28.84 -18.38 -23.39
CA MET A 88 27.87 -19.46 -23.28
C MET A 88 28.15 -20.57 -24.29
N ASP A 89 27.86 -21.82 -23.88
CA ASP A 89 27.88 -22.96 -24.82
C ASP A 89 26.71 -22.88 -25.82
N GLN A 90 25.55 -22.40 -25.35
CA GLN A 90 24.34 -22.21 -26.14
C GLN A 90 24.30 -20.80 -26.69
N LYS A 91 24.18 -20.63 -27.99
CA LYS A 91 23.95 -19.34 -28.64
C LYS A 91 22.47 -19.10 -28.81
N ILE A 92 22.00 -17.90 -28.43
CA ILE A 92 20.60 -17.49 -28.49
C ILE A 92 20.49 -16.32 -29.48
N ILE A 93 19.50 -16.39 -30.37
CA ILE A 93 19.13 -15.25 -31.22
C ILE A 93 17.76 -14.79 -30.71
N ASP A 94 17.74 -13.56 -30.24
CA ASP A 94 16.50 -12.87 -29.81
C ASP A 94 16.20 -11.74 -30.78
N THR A 95 14.95 -11.63 -31.22
CA THR A 95 14.56 -10.62 -32.18
C THR A 95 13.42 -9.77 -31.61
N GLY A 96 13.67 -8.46 -31.47
CA GLY A 96 12.70 -7.47 -31.07
C GLY A 96 12.18 -6.68 -32.27
N TYR A 97 10.87 -6.78 -32.55
CA TYR A 97 10.20 -6.00 -33.58
C TYR A 97 9.24 -5.00 -32.93
N GLY A 98 9.42 -3.72 -33.23
CA GLY A 98 8.45 -2.70 -32.83
C GLY A 98 7.22 -2.74 -33.74
N LEU A 99 6.20 -3.57 -33.44
CA LEU A 99 5.00 -3.67 -34.27
C LEU A 99 4.35 -2.30 -34.51
N GLU A 100 4.24 -1.48 -33.49
CA GLU A 100 3.70 -0.12 -33.56
C GLU A 100 4.57 0.79 -34.45
N ARG A 101 5.89 0.60 -34.43
CA ARG A 101 6.82 1.34 -35.31
C ARG A 101 6.67 0.93 -36.77
N PHE A 102 6.44 -0.35 -37.05
CA PHE A 102 6.10 -0.82 -38.42
C PHE A 102 4.78 -0.23 -38.89
N CYS A 103 3.75 -0.23 -38.03
CA CYS A 103 2.47 0.39 -38.35
C CYS A 103 2.63 1.88 -38.64
N TRP A 104 3.42 2.59 -37.83
CA TRP A 104 3.70 4.01 -38.00
C TRP A 104 4.44 4.29 -39.31
N ALA A 105 5.51 3.57 -39.59
CA ALA A 105 6.25 3.71 -40.84
C ALA A 105 5.36 3.44 -42.08
N ALA A 106 4.45 2.47 -41.99
CA ALA A 106 3.51 2.15 -43.07
C ALA A 106 2.39 3.18 -43.22
N ALA A 107 1.89 3.76 -42.11
CA ALA A 107 0.81 4.72 -42.11
C ALA A 107 1.27 6.14 -42.51
N GLY A 108 2.53 6.49 -42.20
CA GLY A 108 3.11 7.80 -42.48
C GLY A 108 2.46 8.96 -41.70
N THR A 109 1.88 8.71 -40.53
CA THR A 109 1.32 9.75 -39.66
C THR A 109 2.42 10.57 -39.02
N PRO A 110 2.18 11.83 -38.61
CA PRO A 110 3.18 12.65 -37.93
C PRO A 110 3.79 12.01 -36.67
N THR A 111 2.97 11.29 -35.92
CA THR A 111 3.44 10.60 -34.70
C THR A 111 2.89 9.19 -34.62
N ILE A 112 3.60 8.31 -33.91
CA ILE A 112 3.19 6.94 -33.64
C ILE A 112 1.83 6.87 -32.93
N TYR A 113 1.52 7.84 -32.06
CA TYR A 113 0.25 7.87 -31.27
C TYR A 113 -0.98 8.04 -32.16
N GLU A 114 -0.86 8.74 -33.27
CA GLU A 114 -1.93 8.91 -34.25
C GLU A 114 -2.17 7.66 -35.09
N THR A 115 -1.16 6.80 -35.21
CA THR A 115 -1.32 5.48 -35.83
C THR A 115 -1.91 4.46 -34.84
N VAL A 116 -1.41 4.43 -33.61
CA VAL A 116 -1.78 3.39 -32.64
C VAL A 116 -3.11 3.70 -31.95
N TYR A 117 -3.38 4.98 -31.66
CA TYR A 117 -4.57 5.42 -30.91
C TYR A 117 -5.39 6.52 -31.62
N PRO A 118 -5.71 6.39 -32.93
CA PRO A 118 -6.28 7.47 -33.72
C PRO A 118 -7.57 8.03 -33.12
N GLU A 119 -8.48 7.16 -32.69
CA GLU A 119 -9.78 7.56 -32.15
C GLU A 119 -9.67 8.16 -30.75
N SER A 120 -8.76 7.65 -29.91
CA SER A 120 -8.49 8.19 -28.58
C SER A 120 -7.84 9.57 -28.64
N VAL A 121 -6.89 9.77 -29.55
CA VAL A 121 -6.27 11.08 -29.80
C VAL A 121 -7.31 12.08 -30.29
N HIS A 122 -8.13 11.71 -31.28
CA HIS A 122 -9.20 12.56 -31.78
C HIS A 122 -10.20 12.95 -30.68
N PHE A 123 -10.59 12.00 -29.86
CA PHE A 123 -11.50 12.25 -28.73
C PHE A 123 -10.91 13.24 -27.71
N LEU A 124 -9.65 13.06 -27.32
CA LEU A 124 -8.97 13.94 -26.37
C LEU A 124 -8.74 15.35 -26.94
N ARG A 125 -8.35 15.47 -28.22
CA ARG A 125 -8.23 16.77 -28.91
C ARG A 125 -9.55 17.54 -28.84
N LYS A 126 -10.66 16.87 -29.15
CA LYS A 126 -12.01 17.46 -29.09
C LYS A 126 -12.41 17.85 -27.67
N LEU A 127 -12.14 16.98 -26.69
CA LEU A 127 -12.47 17.21 -25.28
C LEU A 127 -11.68 18.39 -24.69
N ALA A 128 -10.40 18.49 -25.04
CA ALA A 128 -9.50 19.58 -24.63
C ALA A 128 -9.71 20.87 -25.46
N LYS A 129 -10.57 20.85 -26.48
CA LYS A 129 -10.74 21.95 -27.45
C LYS A 129 -9.39 22.38 -28.07
N PHE A 130 -8.55 21.38 -28.33
CA PHE A 130 -7.18 21.61 -28.78
C PHE A 130 -7.15 22.34 -30.13
N ASP A 131 -7.97 21.94 -31.08
CA ASP A 131 -8.01 22.52 -32.41
C ASP A 131 -8.46 23.99 -32.36
N ASP A 132 -9.48 24.33 -31.55
CA ASP A 132 -9.91 25.73 -31.31
C ASP A 132 -8.80 26.58 -30.73
N MET A 133 -7.99 26.01 -29.82
CA MET A 133 -6.84 26.67 -29.22
C MET A 133 -5.75 26.93 -30.26
N VAL A 134 -5.41 25.94 -31.09
CA VAL A 134 -4.40 26.10 -32.16
C VAL A 134 -4.83 27.18 -33.15
N ASP A 135 -6.11 27.16 -33.59
CA ASP A 135 -6.67 28.17 -34.51
C ASP A 135 -6.52 29.60 -33.95
N SER A 136 -6.65 29.75 -32.61
CA SER A 136 -6.50 31.05 -31.94
C SER A 136 -5.08 31.58 -31.92
N LEU A 137 -4.07 30.76 -32.22
CA LEU A 137 -2.65 31.18 -32.25
C LEU A 137 -2.25 31.83 -33.56
N GLU A 138 -3.15 31.86 -34.58
CA GLU A 138 -2.94 32.45 -35.91
C GLU A 138 -1.60 32.00 -36.53
N ILE A 139 -1.26 30.70 -36.44
CA ILE A 139 -0.04 30.15 -37.01
C ILE A 139 -0.23 29.98 -38.52
N PRO A 140 0.72 30.41 -39.36
CA PRO A 140 0.56 30.33 -40.81
C PRO A 140 0.74 28.92 -41.44
N LEU A 141 0.73 27.87 -40.64
CA LEU A 141 0.80 26.45 -41.01
C LEU A 141 -0.39 25.72 -40.47
N ASP A 142 -0.90 24.76 -41.24
CA ASP A 142 -1.83 23.79 -40.66
C ASP A 142 -1.16 22.85 -39.66
N ILE A 143 -1.94 22.30 -38.74
CA ILE A 143 -1.39 21.54 -37.61
C ILE A 143 -0.68 20.25 -38.05
N ASP A 144 -1.19 19.58 -39.09
CA ASP A 144 -0.63 18.28 -39.53
C ASP A 144 0.72 18.52 -40.23
N THR A 145 0.84 19.58 -41.05
CA THR A 145 2.12 20.01 -41.62
C THR A 145 3.11 20.38 -40.52
N LEU A 146 2.70 21.16 -39.52
CA LEU A 146 3.56 21.54 -38.40
C LEU A 146 4.06 20.30 -37.60
N LEU A 147 3.18 19.34 -37.34
CA LEU A 147 3.54 18.12 -36.63
C LEU A 147 4.47 17.24 -37.44
N GLY A 148 4.25 17.14 -38.76
CA GLY A 148 5.18 16.45 -39.67
C GLY A 148 6.58 17.07 -39.65
N GLU A 149 6.69 18.39 -39.68
CA GLU A 149 7.98 19.07 -39.58
C GLU A 149 8.64 18.91 -38.19
N LEU A 150 7.84 18.96 -37.11
CA LEU A 150 8.34 18.68 -35.76
C LEU A 150 8.90 17.26 -35.63
N SER A 151 8.19 16.26 -36.16
CA SER A 151 8.64 14.86 -36.14
C SER A 151 9.94 14.69 -36.93
N ARG A 152 10.00 15.28 -38.13
CA ARG A 152 11.20 15.23 -38.96
C ARG A 152 12.40 15.90 -38.29
N LEU A 153 12.20 17.05 -37.63
CA LEU A 153 13.25 17.81 -36.97
C LEU A 153 13.67 17.18 -35.64
N ALA A 154 12.76 16.55 -34.90
CA ALA A 154 13.07 15.89 -33.65
C ALA A 154 14.09 14.75 -33.84
N GLY A 155 14.01 13.97 -34.92
CA GLY A 155 14.96 12.91 -35.27
C GLY A 155 16.38 13.42 -35.59
N ILE A 156 16.56 14.70 -35.86
CA ILE A 156 17.87 15.32 -36.18
C ILE A 156 18.50 15.98 -34.96
N LEU A 157 17.73 16.19 -33.90
CA LEU A 157 18.21 16.83 -32.67
C LEU A 157 18.89 15.79 -31.76
N ASN A 158 20.16 16.04 -31.45
CA ASN A 158 20.84 15.28 -30.42
C ASN A 158 20.34 15.76 -29.04
N ILE A 159 19.42 15.02 -28.43
CA ILE A 159 18.87 15.33 -27.12
C ILE A 159 19.69 14.58 -26.08
N ASP A 160 20.83 15.13 -25.70
CA ASP A 160 21.61 14.61 -24.59
C ASP A 160 20.90 14.86 -23.25
N VAL A 161 21.07 13.91 -22.31
CA VAL A 161 20.62 14.07 -20.93
C VAL A 161 21.24 15.34 -20.33
N GLY A 162 20.42 16.38 -20.13
CA GLY A 162 20.86 17.68 -19.61
C GLY A 162 20.72 18.85 -20.58
N THR A 163 20.19 18.64 -21.80
CA THR A 163 19.86 19.75 -22.71
C THR A 163 18.77 20.61 -22.09
N ASP A 164 18.99 21.94 -22.05
CA ASP A 164 17.99 22.89 -21.61
C ASP A 164 16.78 22.86 -22.55
N ALA A 165 15.59 22.59 -21.99
CA ALA A 165 14.35 22.50 -22.76
C ALA A 165 14.05 23.78 -23.55
N ASP A 166 14.36 24.95 -22.99
CA ASP A 166 14.17 26.24 -23.66
C ASP A 166 15.12 26.43 -24.86
N ALA A 167 16.35 25.95 -24.75
CA ALA A 167 17.31 25.94 -25.86
C ALA A 167 16.84 24.99 -26.99
N LEU A 168 16.25 23.83 -26.62
CA LEU A 168 15.67 22.88 -27.57
C LEU A 168 14.49 23.50 -28.34
N TYR A 169 13.53 24.11 -27.63
CA TYR A 169 12.40 24.82 -28.25
C TYR A 169 12.84 25.97 -29.14
N SER A 170 13.85 26.71 -28.72
CA SER A 170 14.43 27.80 -29.56
C SER A 170 15.03 27.24 -30.84
N SER A 171 15.80 26.16 -30.77
CA SER A 171 16.39 25.53 -31.95
C SER A 171 15.31 24.96 -32.90
N LEU A 172 14.23 24.36 -32.37
CA LEU A 172 13.10 23.90 -33.17
C LEU A 172 12.37 25.05 -33.86
N ALA A 173 12.03 26.10 -33.12
CA ALA A 173 11.36 27.28 -33.68
C ALA A 173 12.18 27.95 -34.81
N ASP A 174 13.48 28.09 -34.60
CA ASP A 174 14.40 28.66 -35.61
C ASP A 174 14.45 27.77 -36.87
N ARG A 175 14.51 26.47 -36.77
CA ARG A 175 14.55 25.53 -37.90
C ARG A 175 13.25 25.54 -38.69
N ILE A 176 12.09 25.53 -38.01
CA ILE A 176 10.77 25.62 -38.65
C ILE A 176 10.65 26.96 -39.37
N SER A 177 11.09 28.05 -38.72
CA SER A 177 11.02 29.40 -39.30
C SER A 177 11.94 29.58 -40.51
N GLN A 178 13.00 28.81 -40.65
CA GLN A 178 13.88 28.82 -41.81
C GLN A 178 13.26 28.13 -43.04
N ASN A 179 12.40 27.14 -42.84
CA ASN A 179 11.90 26.29 -43.92
C ASN A 179 10.48 26.64 -44.36
N GLU A 180 9.56 26.99 -43.46
CA GLU A 180 8.14 27.05 -43.79
C GLU A 180 7.45 28.36 -43.33
N ALA A 181 7.51 28.68 -42.05
CA ALA A 181 6.79 29.84 -41.50
C ALA A 181 7.33 30.27 -40.16
N SER A 182 7.28 31.56 -39.85
CA SER A 182 7.73 32.09 -38.55
C SER A 182 6.82 31.61 -37.42
N ILE A 183 7.37 30.85 -36.47
CA ILE A 183 6.73 30.40 -35.25
C ILE A 183 7.58 30.82 -34.04
N SER A 184 6.95 31.38 -33.03
CA SER A 184 7.61 31.73 -31.78
C SER A 184 7.72 30.51 -30.84
N VAL A 185 8.73 30.52 -29.96
CA VAL A 185 8.89 29.52 -28.91
C VAL A 185 7.62 29.39 -28.06
N SER A 186 6.96 30.49 -27.76
CA SER A 186 5.73 30.51 -26.98
C SER A 186 4.56 29.77 -27.69
N GLN A 187 4.39 30.05 -29.01
CA GLN A 187 3.38 29.36 -29.81
C GLN A 187 3.68 27.86 -29.91
N LEU A 188 4.94 27.50 -30.15
CA LEU A 188 5.37 26.10 -30.21
C LEU A 188 5.10 25.35 -28.91
N LYS A 189 5.44 25.93 -27.77
CA LYS A 189 5.12 25.35 -26.45
C LYS A 189 3.61 25.20 -26.23
N SER A 190 2.84 26.23 -26.58
CA SER A 190 1.36 26.19 -26.45
C SER A 190 0.70 25.05 -27.25
N ILE A 191 1.36 24.55 -28.29
CA ILE A 191 0.90 23.40 -29.09
C ILE A 191 1.44 22.09 -28.52
N THR A 192 2.75 22.03 -28.35
CA THR A 192 3.41 20.76 -28.05
C THR A 192 3.17 20.25 -26.62
N GLU A 193 3.06 21.14 -25.63
CA GLU A 193 2.81 20.76 -24.23
C GLU A 193 1.43 20.09 -24.06
N PRO A 194 0.29 20.66 -24.51
CA PRO A 194 -1.00 19.96 -24.45
C PRO A 194 -1.04 18.69 -25.32
N LEU A 195 -0.39 18.73 -26.49
CA LEU A 195 -0.37 17.59 -27.40
C LEU A 195 0.39 16.40 -26.79
N ALA A 196 1.50 16.65 -26.10
CA ALA A 196 2.23 15.61 -25.37
C ALA A 196 1.35 14.93 -24.31
N LEU A 197 0.47 15.69 -23.62
CA LEU A 197 -0.48 15.11 -22.66
C LEU A 197 -1.58 14.31 -23.38
N ILE A 198 -2.09 14.80 -24.52
CA ILE A 198 -3.08 14.10 -25.35
C ILE A 198 -2.54 12.75 -25.84
N TYR A 199 -1.27 12.68 -26.22
CA TYR A 199 -0.62 11.43 -26.64
C TYR A 199 -0.30 10.50 -25.49
N ALA A 200 0.15 11.06 -24.35
CA ALA A 200 0.55 10.25 -23.20
C ALA A 200 -0.63 9.59 -22.47
N ILE A 201 -1.82 10.19 -22.48
CA ILE A 201 -3.01 9.64 -21.81
C ILE A 201 -3.40 8.26 -22.35
N PRO A 202 -3.65 8.05 -23.67
CA PRO A 202 -4.02 6.74 -24.18
C PRO A 202 -2.91 5.70 -24.04
N ASP A 203 -1.66 6.08 -24.17
CA ASP A 203 -0.51 5.20 -23.94
C ASP A 203 -0.46 4.69 -22.49
N HIS A 204 -0.59 5.60 -21.51
CA HIS A 204 -0.67 5.22 -20.11
C HIS A 204 -1.92 4.42 -19.77
N LEU A 205 -3.06 4.72 -20.39
CA LEU A 205 -4.30 3.94 -20.21
C LEU A 205 -4.17 2.54 -20.78
N GLN A 206 -3.48 2.36 -21.94
CA GLN A 206 -3.21 1.04 -22.51
C GLN A 206 -2.45 0.15 -21.53
N ALA A 207 -1.35 0.67 -20.98
CA ALA A 207 -0.56 -0.04 -19.98
C ALA A 207 -1.37 -0.30 -18.70
N LEU A 208 -2.04 0.72 -18.19
CA LEU A 208 -2.83 0.62 -16.97
C LEU A 208 -3.97 -0.38 -17.10
N CYS A 209 -4.81 -0.28 -18.15
CA CYS A 209 -5.94 -1.18 -18.35
C CYS A 209 -5.49 -2.62 -18.60
N SER A 210 -4.35 -2.82 -19.28
CA SER A 210 -3.75 -4.16 -19.43
C SER A 210 -3.34 -4.74 -18.08
N MET A 211 -2.60 -3.97 -17.26
CA MET A 211 -2.19 -4.42 -15.92
C MET A 211 -3.39 -4.74 -15.02
N LEU A 212 -4.42 -3.89 -15.02
CA LEU A 212 -5.63 -4.12 -14.23
C LEU A 212 -6.43 -5.32 -14.77
N GLY A 213 -6.48 -5.49 -16.10
CA GLY A 213 -7.11 -6.63 -16.76
C GLY A 213 -6.47 -7.97 -16.43
N ASP A 214 -5.15 -7.98 -16.23
CA ASP A 214 -4.39 -9.14 -15.75
C ASP A 214 -4.57 -9.37 -14.23
N GLY A 215 -5.43 -8.60 -13.56
CA GLY A 215 -5.74 -8.75 -12.14
C GLY A 215 -4.78 -8.03 -11.19
N LEU A 216 -3.92 -7.15 -11.68
CA LEU A 216 -3.02 -6.38 -10.83
C LEU A 216 -3.79 -5.26 -10.09
N VAL A 217 -3.77 -5.31 -8.76
CA VAL A 217 -4.40 -4.29 -7.91
C VAL A 217 -3.42 -3.15 -7.61
N PRO A 218 -3.80 -1.87 -7.85
CA PRO A 218 -2.99 -0.72 -7.49
C PRO A 218 -2.67 -0.69 -5.99
N SER A 219 -1.39 -0.57 -5.65
CA SER A 219 -0.90 -0.62 -4.27
C SER A 219 0.34 0.26 -4.06
N ASN A 220 0.91 0.28 -2.85
CA ASN A 220 2.13 1.04 -2.54
C ASN A 220 3.42 0.25 -2.75
N SER A 221 3.37 -0.97 -3.28
CA SER A 221 4.55 -1.83 -3.42
C SER A 221 4.55 -2.63 -4.72
N LYS A 222 5.75 -3.02 -5.18
CA LYS A 222 5.97 -3.91 -6.33
C LYS A 222 5.25 -3.41 -7.60
N ALA A 223 4.71 -4.32 -8.41
CA ALA A 223 4.02 -4.00 -9.66
C ALA A 223 2.74 -3.14 -9.44
N GLY A 224 2.02 -3.31 -8.32
CA GLY A 224 0.86 -2.49 -7.97
C GLY A 224 1.18 -1.01 -7.80
N TYR A 225 2.42 -0.68 -7.41
CA TYR A 225 2.89 0.71 -7.36
C TYR A 225 2.97 1.34 -8.76
N LEU A 226 3.41 0.57 -9.77
CA LEU A 226 3.45 1.05 -11.14
C LEU A 226 2.05 1.36 -11.68
N ALA A 227 1.07 0.47 -11.47
CA ALA A 227 -0.32 0.71 -11.85
C ALA A 227 -0.89 1.98 -11.17
N ARG A 228 -0.62 2.15 -9.87
CA ARG A 228 -1.00 3.37 -9.13
C ARG A 228 -0.35 4.63 -9.70
N MET A 229 0.94 4.56 -10.02
CA MET A 229 1.68 5.69 -10.60
C MET A 229 1.07 6.08 -11.95
N LEU A 230 0.75 5.12 -12.82
CA LEU A 230 0.10 5.38 -14.11
C LEU A 230 -1.28 6.03 -13.91
N ALA A 231 -2.12 5.49 -13.02
CA ALA A 231 -3.43 6.07 -12.72
C ALA A 231 -3.33 7.54 -12.28
N ARG A 232 -2.40 7.83 -11.36
CA ARG A 232 -2.17 9.19 -10.86
C ARG A 232 -1.61 10.13 -11.94
N ARG A 233 -0.74 9.61 -12.84
CA ARG A 233 -0.25 10.39 -13.99
C ARG A 233 -1.37 10.75 -14.93
N VAL A 234 -2.28 9.81 -15.26
CA VAL A 234 -3.45 10.12 -16.09
C VAL A 234 -4.35 11.15 -15.41
N CYS A 235 -4.62 11.01 -14.10
CA CYS A 235 -5.37 12.03 -13.35
C CYS A 235 -4.74 13.41 -13.46
N ARG A 236 -3.42 13.52 -13.25
CA ARG A 236 -2.70 14.80 -13.39
C ARG A 236 -2.78 15.34 -14.81
N MET A 237 -2.50 14.51 -15.81
CA MET A 237 -2.50 14.93 -17.21
C MET A 237 -3.88 15.46 -17.65
N LYS A 238 -4.99 14.81 -17.26
CA LYS A 238 -6.32 15.33 -17.53
C LYS A 238 -6.61 16.68 -16.83
N ASP A 239 -6.11 16.82 -15.58
CA ASP A 239 -6.27 18.08 -14.83
C ASP A 239 -5.45 19.22 -15.47
N GLU A 240 -4.21 18.95 -15.94
CA GLU A 240 -3.38 19.89 -16.68
C GLU A 240 -3.99 20.30 -18.04
N LEU A 241 -4.65 19.36 -18.74
CA LEU A 241 -5.43 19.64 -19.94
C LEU A 241 -6.72 20.42 -19.68
N GLY A 242 -7.13 20.59 -18.42
CA GLY A 242 -8.38 21.23 -18.04
C GLY A 242 -9.62 20.43 -18.43
N VAL A 243 -9.51 19.10 -18.52
CA VAL A 243 -10.57 18.21 -18.99
C VAL A 243 -11.34 17.63 -17.80
N ASP A 244 -12.63 17.96 -17.71
CA ASP A 244 -13.53 17.45 -16.66
C ASP A 244 -14.18 16.13 -17.09
N ILE A 245 -13.42 15.05 -16.97
CA ILE A 245 -13.86 13.66 -17.17
C ILE A 245 -13.30 12.77 -16.07
N LYS A 246 -14.06 11.78 -15.61
CA LYS A 246 -13.57 10.83 -14.62
C LYS A 246 -12.54 9.87 -15.23
N LEU A 247 -11.57 9.46 -14.43
CA LEU A 247 -10.58 8.46 -14.84
C LEU A 247 -11.24 7.16 -15.31
N ALA A 248 -12.31 6.73 -14.62
CA ALA A 248 -13.08 5.54 -14.98
C ALA A 248 -13.77 5.68 -16.35
N ASP A 249 -14.29 6.87 -16.69
CA ASP A 249 -14.94 7.12 -17.97
C ASP A 249 -13.91 7.14 -19.12
N LEU A 250 -12.72 7.74 -18.88
CA LEU A 250 -11.58 7.65 -19.79
C LEU A 250 -11.13 6.20 -20.00
N GLY A 251 -10.98 5.45 -18.91
CA GLY A 251 -10.63 4.03 -18.97
C GLY A 251 -11.66 3.20 -19.72
N ASN A 252 -12.96 3.41 -19.46
CA ASN A 252 -14.03 2.70 -20.17
C ASN A 252 -14.00 2.98 -21.66
N GLN A 253 -13.82 4.24 -22.05
CA GLN A 253 -13.70 4.62 -23.45
C GLN A 253 -12.45 4.00 -24.10
N HIS A 254 -11.31 4.00 -23.41
CA HIS A 254 -10.10 3.35 -23.91
C HIS A 254 -10.31 1.85 -24.14
N LEU A 255 -11.01 1.17 -23.23
CA LEU A 255 -11.39 -0.24 -23.39
C LEU A 255 -12.28 -0.47 -24.61
N ASP A 256 -13.21 0.45 -24.90
CA ASP A 256 -14.08 0.36 -26.06
C ASP A 256 -13.34 0.57 -27.38
N LEU A 257 -12.42 1.52 -27.43
CA LEU A 257 -11.73 1.91 -28.66
C LEU A 257 -10.52 1.04 -28.98
N ASN A 258 -9.74 0.64 -27.95
CA ASN A 258 -8.41 0.04 -28.15
C ASN A 258 -8.30 -1.41 -27.66
N MET A 259 -9.27 -1.90 -26.86
CA MET A 259 -9.24 -3.24 -26.26
C MET A 259 -10.57 -4.01 -26.42
N ALA A 260 -11.36 -3.66 -27.44
CA ALA A 260 -12.66 -4.26 -27.68
C ALA A 260 -12.60 -5.76 -28.02
N ASP A 261 -11.48 -6.24 -28.53
CA ASP A 261 -11.19 -7.64 -28.86
C ASP A 261 -10.91 -8.50 -27.63
N LYS A 262 -10.47 -7.90 -26.52
CA LYS A 262 -10.18 -8.60 -25.26
C LYS A 262 -11.47 -8.85 -24.48
N LYS A 263 -12.19 -9.93 -24.84
CA LYS A 263 -13.49 -10.28 -24.24
C LYS A 263 -13.42 -10.84 -22.83
N ASP A 264 -12.26 -11.36 -22.43
CA ASP A 264 -12.08 -12.10 -21.17
C ASP A 264 -11.64 -11.21 -19.99
N ILE A 265 -11.49 -9.91 -20.20
CA ILE A 265 -11.10 -8.98 -19.12
C ILE A 265 -12.32 -8.57 -18.27
N ASP A 266 -12.10 -8.47 -16.96
CA ASP A 266 -13.09 -7.94 -16.01
C ASP A 266 -13.21 -6.42 -16.11
N ARG A 267 -14.00 -5.93 -17.07
CA ARG A 267 -14.23 -4.48 -17.29
C ARG A 267 -14.76 -3.79 -16.04
N ASN A 268 -15.68 -4.42 -15.32
CA ASN A 268 -16.28 -3.82 -14.12
C ASN A 268 -15.24 -3.66 -13.02
N GLY A 269 -14.42 -4.68 -12.78
CA GLY A 269 -13.31 -4.61 -11.82
C GLY A 269 -12.29 -3.52 -12.19
N ILE A 270 -11.95 -3.36 -13.47
CA ILE A 270 -11.08 -2.28 -13.96
C ILE A 270 -11.68 -0.92 -13.60
N ILE A 271 -12.96 -0.69 -13.96
CA ILE A 271 -13.65 0.57 -13.71
C ILE A 271 -13.74 0.89 -12.22
N ASP A 272 -14.01 -0.11 -11.38
CA ASP A 272 -14.04 0.06 -9.93
C ASP A 272 -12.66 0.41 -9.34
N MET A 273 -11.58 -0.22 -9.85
CA MET A 273 -10.21 0.11 -9.48
C MET A 273 -9.84 1.54 -9.88
N LEU A 274 -10.19 1.97 -11.09
CA LEU A 274 -9.95 3.34 -11.55
C LEU A 274 -10.72 4.37 -10.72
N ASN A 275 -12.00 4.13 -10.41
CA ASN A 275 -12.80 4.95 -9.51
C ASN A 275 -12.19 5.02 -8.09
N SER A 276 -11.67 3.91 -7.61
CA SER A 276 -11.01 3.86 -6.30
C SER A 276 -9.73 4.70 -6.27
N GLU A 277 -8.90 4.57 -7.32
CA GLU A 277 -7.63 5.31 -7.40
C GLU A 277 -7.84 6.82 -7.60
N GLU A 278 -8.83 7.25 -8.39
CA GLU A 278 -9.16 8.67 -8.53
C GLU A 278 -9.64 9.29 -7.21
N ARG A 279 -10.51 8.59 -6.45
CA ARG A 279 -10.91 9.03 -5.10
C ARG A 279 -9.73 9.15 -4.15
N LYS A 280 -8.79 8.17 -4.19
CA LYS A 280 -7.57 8.20 -3.37
C LYS A 280 -6.65 9.35 -3.79
N TYR A 281 -6.54 9.61 -5.09
CA TYR A 281 -5.78 10.73 -5.65
C TYR A 281 -6.32 12.07 -5.16
N THR A 282 -7.62 12.32 -5.29
CA THR A 282 -8.28 13.56 -4.83
C THR A 282 -8.11 13.75 -3.32
N ALA A 283 -8.39 12.73 -2.53
CA ALA A 283 -8.23 12.78 -1.08
C ALA A 283 -6.76 12.98 -0.64
N MET A 284 -5.81 12.53 -1.44
CA MET A 284 -4.39 12.75 -1.20
C MET A 284 -3.99 14.18 -1.54
N LEU A 285 -4.48 14.76 -2.63
CA LEU A 285 -4.25 16.17 -2.97
C LEU A 285 -4.75 17.09 -1.84
N GLU A 286 -5.96 16.85 -1.33
CA GLU A 286 -6.53 17.63 -0.22
C GLU A 286 -5.67 17.57 1.05
N ARG A 287 -5.27 16.36 1.46
CA ARG A 287 -4.40 16.13 2.62
C ARG A 287 -2.96 16.58 2.37
N GLY A 288 -2.47 16.38 1.15
CA GLY A 288 -1.13 16.73 0.71
C GLY A 288 -0.87 18.24 0.74
N ARG A 289 -1.89 19.05 0.44
CA ARG A 289 -1.79 20.51 0.42
C ARG A 289 -1.27 21.07 1.75
N SER A 290 -1.79 20.60 2.87
CA SER A 290 -1.31 20.99 4.20
C SER A 290 0.10 20.49 4.52
N ALA A 291 0.44 19.26 4.10
CA ALA A 291 1.74 18.66 4.32
C ALA A 291 2.84 19.40 3.51
N VAL A 292 2.58 19.67 2.24
CA VAL A 292 3.50 20.40 1.35
C VAL A 292 3.66 21.84 1.84
N ALA A 293 2.56 22.54 2.19
CA ALA A 293 2.63 23.89 2.76
C ALA A 293 3.51 23.95 4.03
N THR A 294 3.38 22.92 4.88
CA THR A 294 4.20 22.83 6.11
C THR A 294 5.66 22.54 5.79
N ALA A 295 5.93 21.64 4.85
CA ALA A 295 7.28 21.25 4.47
C ALA A 295 8.06 22.38 3.76
N LEU A 296 7.34 23.19 2.99
CA LEU A 296 7.92 24.34 2.25
C LEU A 296 7.85 25.65 3.04
N LYS A 297 7.41 25.66 4.29
CA LYS A 297 7.22 26.88 5.09
C LYS A 297 8.45 27.79 5.13
N ASP A 298 9.63 27.19 5.22
CA ASP A 298 10.91 27.89 5.30
C ASP A 298 11.59 28.06 3.92
N THR A 299 10.96 27.58 2.85
CA THR A 299 11.47 27.72 1.47
C THR A 299 11.04 29.08 0.91
N PRO A 300 11.99 29.95 0.47
CA PRO A 300 11.63 31.21 -0.14
C PRO A 300 10.75 31.03 -1.37
N SER A 301 9.78 31.94 -1.57
CA SER A 301 8.84 31.85 -2.70
C SER A 301 9.49 32.06 -4.07
N ASN A 302 10.71 32.56 -4.12
CA ASN A 302 11.53 32.75 -5.32
C ASN A 302 12.60 31.65 -5.50
N SER A 303 12.59 30.60 -4.71
CA SER A 303 13.48 29.45 -4.90
C SER A 303 13.23 28.80 -6.26
N SER A 304 14.29 28.30 -6.89
CA SER A 304 14.22 27.61 -8.17
C SER A 304 14.09 26.10 -8.05
N THR A 305 14.54 25.51 -6.92
CA THR A 305 14.51 24.06 -6.71
C THR A 305 13.97 23.70 -5.35
N ILE A 306 13.29 22.53 -5.27
CA ILE A 306 12.87 21.93 -4.01
C ILE A 306 14.05 21.13 -3.45
N ASP A 307 14.25 21.18 -2.13
CA ASP A 307 15.26 20.37 -1.44
C ASP A 307 14.91 18.87 -1.56
N ASP A 308 15.89 18.06 -1.96
CA ASP A 308 15.75 16.62 -2.15
C ASP A 308 15.23 15.92 -0.89
N GLU A 309 15.69 16.31 0.31
CA GLU A 309 15.23 15.69 1.57
C GLU A 309 13.76 16.00 1.86
N ILE A 310 13.24 17.14 1.43
CA ILE A 310 11.80 17.45 1.50
C ILE A 310 11.04 16.48 0.59
N LEU A 311 11.51 16.27 -0.65
CA LEU A 311 10.89 15.35 -1.60
C LEU A 311 10.93 13.91 -1.10
N TYR A 312 12.07 13.43 -0.59
CA TYR A 312 12.19 12.08 0.00
C TYR A 312 11.24 11.91 1.19
N ARG A 313 11.23 12.85 2.12
CA ARG A 313 10.37 12.80 3.32
C ARG A 313 8.88 12.77 2.95
N LEU A 314 8.43 13.63 2.04
CA LEU A 314 7.04 13.65 1.60
C LEU A 314 6.64 12.36 0.88
N ALA A 315 7.54 11.80 0.05
CA ALA A 315 7.31 10.54 -0.64
C ALA A 315 7.26 9.34 0.33
N GLU A 316 8.21 9.26 1.25
CA GLU A 316 8.34 8.12 2.18
C GLU A 316 7.30 8.15 3.30
N GLU A 317 7.09 9.31 3.96
CA GLU A 317 6.21 9.41 5.13
C GLU A 317 4.75 9.67 4.79
N ARG A 318 4.48 10.37 3.67
CA ARG A 318 3.13 10.80 3.28
C ARG A 318 2.63 10.21 1.98
N GLY A 319 3.49 9.52 1.23
CA GLY A 319 3.16 8.96 -0.08
C GLY A 319 2.92 10.01 -1.17
N ILE A 320 3.35 11.27 -0.94
CA ILE A 320 3.23 12.37 -1.89
C ILE A 320 4.46 12.34 -2.79
N GLN A 321 4.28 11.90 -4.03
CA GLN A 321 5.39 11.78 -4.97
C GLN A 321 5.97 13.16 -5.35
N PRO A 322 7.22 13.21 -5.81
CA PRO A 322 7.90 14.48 -6.12
C PRO A 322 7.16 15.38 -7.11
N ASP A 323 6.64 14.80 -8.20
CA ASP A 323 5.85 15.50 -9.21
C ASP A 323 4.55 16.09 -8.63
N MET A 324 3.92 15.40 -7.70
CA MET A 324 2.74 15.91 -6.99
C MET A 324 3.09 16.98 -5.97
N THR A 325 4.24 16.83 -5.29
CA THR A 325 4.76 17.88 -4.41
C THR A 325 4.96 19.17 -5.20
N LEU A 326 5.52 19.06 -6.42
CA LEU A 326 5.73 20.21 -7.31
C LEU A 326 4.40 20.84 -7.76
N ALA A 327 3.43 20.02 -8.18
CA ALA A 327 2.11 20.49 -8.60
C ALA A 327 1.40 21.25 -7.46
N ILE A 328 1.37 20.66 -6.26
CA ILE A 328 0.78 21.28 -5.08
C ILE A 328 1.54 22.57 -4.69
N ALA A 329 2.87 22.57 -4.77
CA ALA A 329 3.69 23.75 -4.44
C ALA A 329 3.37 24.91 -5.39
N ARG A 330 3.25 24.63 -6.69
CA ARG A 330 2.88 25.64 -7.70
C ARG A 330 1.48 26.22 -7.45
N ASP A 331 0.52 25.38 -7.09
CA ASP A 331 -0.82 25.78 -6.68
C ASP A 331 -0.84 26.66 -5.42
N LEU A 332 0.09 26.42 -4.52
CA LEU A 332 0.25 27.19 -3.28
C LEU A 332 1.02 28.50 -3.48
N GLY A 333 1.53 28.77 -4.69
CA GLY A 333 2.19 30.02 -5.05
C GLY A 333 3.69 29.95 -5.31
N TRP A 334 4.34 28.80 -5.11
CA TRP A 334 5.76 28.59 -5.48
C TRP A 334 5.90 28.26 -6.97
N LYS A 335 5.62 29.23 -7.84
CA LYS A 335 5.52 29.02 -9.30
C LYS A 335 6.84 28.70 -9.99
N THR A 336 7.97 29.07 -9.41
CA THR A 336 9.33 28.93 -9.98
C THR A 336 10.06 27.68 -9.48
N LEU A 337 9.44 26.90 -8.59
CA LEU A 337 10.06 25.68 -8.07
C LEU A 337 10.09 24.57 -9.14
N GLU A 338 11.21 23.88 -9.18
CA GLU A 338 11.45 22.71 -10.02
C GLU A 338 12.10 21.59 -9.21
N ILE A 339 12.02 20.38 -9.73
CA ILE A 339 12.74 19.21 -9.20
C ILE A 339 14.10 19.16 -9.90
N ARG A 340 15.16 18.97 -9.14
CA ARG A 340 16.52 18.86 -9.65
C ARG A 340 16.62 17.78 -10.72
N VAL A 341 17.35 18.08 -11.81
CA VAL A 341 17.71 17.11 -12.84
C VAL A 341 18.48 15.94 -12.20
N GLY A 342 18.10 14.69 -12.50
CA GLY A 342 18.70 13.48 -11.93
C GLY A 342 18.08 12.98 -10.63
N PHE A 343 17.19 13.73 -9.96
CA PHE A 343 16.53 13.28 -8.72
C PHE A 343 15.80 11.94 -8.87
N ALA A 344 15.14 11.71 -9.99
CA ALA A 344 14.42 10.46 -10.25
C ALA A 344 15.36 9.25 -10.30
N ALA A 345 16.56 9.41 -10.88
CA ALA A 345 17.58 8.36 -10.92
C ALA A 345 18.13 8.06 -9.51
N ASP A 346 18.40 9.10 -8.72
CA ASP A 346 18.88 8.96 -7.34
C ASP A 346 17.82 8.27 -6.45
N MET A 347 16.55 8.62 -6.62
CA MET A 347 15.44 7.98 -5.92
C MET A 347 15.30 6.49 -6.29
N ALA A 348 15.45 6.15 -7.57
CA ALA A 348 15.44 4.77 -8.04
C ALA A 348 16.62 3.97 -7.46
N ALA A 349 17.83 4.54 -7.45
CA ALA A 349 19.02 3.92 -6.87
C ALA A 349 18.88 3.67 -5.36
N ARG A 350 18.37 4.65 -4.61
CA ARG A 350 18.06 4.54 -3.17
C ARG A 350 17.07 3.41 -2.87
N ASN A 351 16.02 3.28 -3.69
CA ASN A 351 15.03 2.21 -3.55
C ASN A 351 15.64 0.83 -3.89
N ALA A 352 16.45 0.72 -4.92
CA ALA A 352 17.15 -0.51 -5.29
C ALA A 352 18.13 -0.98 -4.20
N GLN A 353 18.86 -0.05 -3.59
CA GLN A 353 19.78 -0.36 -2.48
C GLN A 353 19.04 -0.89 -1.26
N ARG A 354 17.92 -0.28 -0.87
CA ARG A 354 17.05 -0.76 0.23
C ARG A 354 16.52 -2.18 -0.03
N THR A 355 16.18 -2.48 -1.28
CA THR A 355 15.72 -3.83 -1.66
C THR A 355 16.85 -4.85 -1.55
N LYS A 356 18.08 -4.50 -1.96
CA LYS A 356 19.27 -5.34 -1.80
C LYS A 356 19.62 -5.58 -0.33
N GLU A 357 19.57 -4.55 0.51
CA GLU A 357 19.83 -4.66 1.96
C GLU A 357 18.77 -5.50 2.69
N ALA A 358 17.52 -5.48 2.23
CA ALA A 358 16.46 -6.35 2.74
C ALA A 358 16.65 -7.81 2.32
N ALA A 359 17.17 -8.06 1.10
CA ALA A 359 17.45 -9.40 0.58
C ALA A 359 18.69 -10.05 1.19
N SER A 360 19.73 -9.27 1.57
CA SER A 360 20.98 -9.77 2.13
C SER A 360 20.88 -10.30 3.58
N LYS A 361 19.73 -10.16 4.24
CA LYS A 361 19.51 -10.66 5.61
C LYS A 361 19.15 -12.15 5.69
N SER A 362 19.10 -12.87 4.59
CA SER A 362 18.80 -14.30 4.53
C SER A 362 19.92 -15.08 3.84
N GLU A 363 21.12 -15.09 4.42
CA GLU A 363 22.12 -16.08 4.03
C GLU A 363 21.77 -17.43 4.67
N PRO A 364 21.69 -18.53 3.89
CA PRO A 364 21.47 -19.88 4.44
C PRO A 364 22.68 -20.29 5.29
N SER A 365 22.39 -20.91 6.42
CA SER A 365 23.44 -21.45 7.31
C SER A 365 24.23 -22.53 6.58
N SER A 366 25.56 -22.52 6.74
CA SER A 366 26.47 -23.47 6.07
C SER A 366 26.37 -24.93 6.59
N MET A 367 25.51 -25.20 7.58
CA MET A 367 25.39 -26.51 8.24
C MET A 367 24.76 -27.61 7.37
N THR A 368 23.88 -27.27 6.43
CA THR A 368 23.08 -28.26 5.71
C THR A 368 23.70 -28.77 4.40
N SER A 369 24.78 -28.16 3.93
CA SER A 369 25.40 -28.51 2.65
C SER A 369 26.06 -29.91 2.60
N THR A 370 26.21 -30.56 3.73
CA THR A 370 26.88 -31.89 3.85
C THR A 370 25.91 -33.07 3.93
N TYR A 371 24.60 -32.83 4.14
CA TYR A 371 23.60 -33.88 4.28
C TYR A 371 22.85 -34.15 2.97
N PRO A 372 22.46 -35.43 2.71
CA PRO A 372 21.54 -35.72 1.60
C PRO A 372 20.16 -35.14 1.90
N SER A 373 19.42 -34.80 0.83
CA SER A 373 18.02 -34.37 0.96
C SER A 373 17.19 -35.42 1.66
N THR A 374 16.33 -34.99 2.60
CA THR A 374 15.41 -35.88 3.33
C THR A 374 14.28 -36.35 2.44
N ILE A 375 13.99 -37.65 2.40
CA ILE A 375 12.81 -38.20 1.71
C ILE A 375 11.54 -37.77 2.47
N ARG A 376 10.60 -37.13 1.77
CA ARG A 376 9.37 -36.55 2.33
C ARG A 376 8.24 -37.56 2.24
N LEU A 377 7.97 -38.28 3.30
CA LEU A 377 6.91 -39.29 3.34
C LEU A 377 5.51 -38.68 3.29
N PHE A 378 5.32 -37.47 3.77
CA PHE A 378 4.06 -36.73 3.73
C PHE A 378 3.64 -36.30 2.31
N ASP A 379 4.55 -36.30 1.33
CA ASP A 379 4.21 -36.06 -0.08
C ASP A 379 3.56 -37.32 -0.71
N GLU A 380 3.92 -38.52 -0.25
CA GLU A 380 3.37 -39.79 -0.70
C GLU A 380 2.06 -40.18 0.03
N ASP A 381 2.06 -39.99 1.36
CA ASP A 381 0.90 -40.25 2.21
C ASP A 381 0.76 -39.14 3.28
N PRO A 382 -0.07 -38.10 3.01
CA PRO A 382 -0.31 -37.01 3.95
C PRO A 382 -0.92 -37.45 5.29
N SER A 383 -1.54 -38.67 5.35
CA SER A 383 -2.19 -39.23 6.54
C SER A 383 -1.25 -40.04 7.42
N MET A 384 0.01 -40.22 7.00
CA MET A 384 0.98 -41.04 7.74
C MET A 384 1.31 -40.43 9.12
N GLY A 385 0.78 -41.01 10.16
CA GLY A 385 0.98 -40.58 11.57
C GLY A 385 2.17 -41.24 12.26
N VAL A 386 2.56 -42.45 11.86
CA VAL A 386 3.69 -43.20 12.42
C VAL A 386 4.59 -43.70 11.31
N PHE A 387 5.91 -43.56 11.50
CA PHE A 387 6.90 -43.97 10.50
C PHE A 387 8.21 -44.44 11.14
N ASP A 388 8.99 -45.21 10.40
CA ASP A 388 10.35 -45.55 10.76
C ASP A 388 11.35 -44.81 9.92
N ALA A 389 12.43 -44.32 10.55
CA ALA A 389 13.49 -43.60 9.90
C ALA A 389 14.87 -43.93 10.51
N GLN A 390 15.92 -43.43 9.88
CA GLN A 390 17.26 -43.53 10.40
C GLN A 390 17.78 -42.12 10.77
N VAL A 391 18.20 -41.94 12.01
CA VAL A 391 18.91 -40.73 12.44
C VAL A 391 20.27 -40.76 11.79
N ILE A 392 20.55 -39.76 10.95
CA ILE A 392 21.83 -39.55 10.26
C ILE A 392 22.80 -38.80 11.19
N ASP A 393 22.27 -37.77 11.88
CA ASP A 393 23.05 -36.91 12.77
C ASP A 393 22.18 -36.30 13.86
N CYS A 394 22.85 -35.95 14.99
CA CYS A 394 22.23 -35.25 16.12
C CYS A 394 23.17 -34.15 16.60
N VAL A 395 22.81 -32.92 16.36
CA VAL A 395 23.63 -31.74 16.63
C VAL A 395 23.08 -30.99 17.82
N GLU A 396 23.95 -30.70 18.80
CA GLU A 396 23.61 -29.87 19.96
C GLU A 396 23.58 -28.38 19.55
N MET A 397 22.58 -27.66 20.05
CA MET A 397 22.39 -26.22 19.76
C MET A 397 21.99 -25.50 21.04
N GLU A 398 22.57 -24.32 21.24
CA GLU A 398 22.11 -23.37 22.25
C GLU A 398 20.87 -22.64 21.72
N SER A 399 19.79 -22.64 22.46
CA SER A 399 18.55 -21.93 22.19
C SER A 399 18.11 -21.15 23.43
N VAL A 400 17.15 -20.26 23.26
CA VAL A 400 16.49 -19.55 24.36
C VAL A 400 15.02 -19.95 24.37
N ASP A 401 14.42 -20.09 25.54
CA ASP A 401 12.98 -20.32 25.68
C ASP A 401 12.20 -18.99 25.47
N ASP A 402 10.86 -19.09 25.51
CA ASP A 402 9.95 -17.93 25.33
C ASP A 402 10.14 -16.85 26.41
N GLN A 403 10.87 -17.13 27.48
CA GLN A 403 11.19 -16.21 28.58
C GLN A 403 12.62 -15.66 28.46
N GLY A 404 13.37 -16.04 27.40
CA GLY A 404 14.76 -15.61 27.18
C GLY A 404 15.79 -16.40 27.99
N THR A 405 15.42 -17.56 28.59
CA THR A 405 16.33 -18.41 29.37
C THR A 405 17.13 -19.32 28.43
N PRO A 406 18.46 -19.40 28.53
CA PRO A 406 19.26 -20.33 27.74
C PRO A 406 18.82 -21.78 27.95
N ARG A 407 18.58 -22.47 26.88
CA ARG A 407 18.20 -23.89 26.87
C ARG A 407 19.03 -24.65 25.83
N THR A 408 19.49 -25.82 26.19
CA THR A 408 20.11 -26.75 25.26
C THR A 408 18.99 -27.47 24.47
N SER A 409 19.10 -27.46 23.17
CA SER A 409 18.23 -28.12 22.22
C SER A 409 19.05 -28.96 21.26
N TRP A 410 18.41 -29.89 20.57
CA TRP A 410 19.09 -30.77 19.61
C TRP A 410 18.38 -30.67 18.24
N ILE A 411 19.16 -30.68 17.17
CA ILE A 411 18.69 -30.82 15.81
C ILE A 411 18.95 -32.23 15.36
N LEU A 412 17.89 -32.95 14.98
CA LEU A 412 17.96 -34.31 14.45
C LEU A 412 17.81 -34.27 12.93
N VAL A 413 18.71 -34.91 12.21
CA VAL A 413 18.67 -35.09 10.75
C VAL A 413 18.35 -36.54 10.44
N LEU A 414 17.32 -36.77 9.62
CA LEU A 414 16.82 -38.10 9.26
C LEU A 414 16.99 -38.36 7.75
N ASP A 415 17.07 -39.65 7.36
CA ASP A 415 17.05 -40.10 5.97
C ASP A 415 15.68 -39.84 5.31
N ARG A 416 14.61 -39.96 6.08
CA ARG A 416 13.23 -39.74 5.67
C ARG A 416 12.38 -39.22 6.83
N SER A 417 11.32 -38.50 6.52
CA SER A 417 10.44 -37.94 7.54
C SER A 417 9.01 -37.82 7.07
N ALA A 418 8.06 -38.15 7.96
CA ALA A 418 6.66 -37.81 7.77
C ALA A 418 6.29 -36.49 8.46
N PHE A 419 7.18 -35.84 9.20
CA PHE A 419 6.96 -34.50 9.73
C PHE A 419 6.99 -33.45 8.61
N TYR A 420 5.93 -32.70 8.49
CA TYR A 420 5.89 -31.53 7.60
C TYR A 420 6.73 -30.41 8.18
N PRO A 421 7.71 -29.86 7.45
CA PRO A 421 8.48 -28.72 7.92
C PRO A 421 7.71 -27.42 7.69
N GLU A 422 7.94 -26.40 8.54
CA GLU A 422 7.34 -25.07 8.33
C GLU A 422 7.68 -24.54 6.93
N SER A 423 6.63 -24.34 6.15
CA SER A 423 6.75 -23.86 4.77
C SER A 423 5.43 -23.27 4.27
N GLY A 424 5.48 -22.29 3.33
CA GLY A 424 4.29 -21.71 2.73
C GLY A 424 3.29 -21.10 3.72
N GLY A 425 3.79 -20.69 4.90
CA GLY A 425 2.95 -20.16 5.98
C GLY A 425 2.15 -21.21 6.73
N GLN A 426 2.39 -22.51 6.52
CA GLN A 426 1.91 -23.60 7.36
C GLN A 426 2.96 -23.94 8.39
N LEU A 427 2.59 -23.96 9.69
CA LEU A 427 3.49 -24.37 10.75
C LEU A 427 3.94 -25.83 10.59
N GLY A 428 5.17 -26.10 11.01
CA GLY A 428 5.71 -27.45 11.07
C GLY A 428 4.98 -28.35 12.06
N ASP A 429 5.04 -29.66 11.84
CA ASP A 429 4.48 -30.63 12.76
C ASP A 429 5.24 -30.71 14.07
N ILE A 430 4.56 -31.24 15.07
CA ILE A 430 5.12 -31.66 16.35
C ILE A 430 4.83 -33.15 16.57
N GLY A 431 5.55 -33.73 17.51
CA GLY A 431 5.34 -35.16 17.84
C GLY A 431 6.51 -35.75 18.61
N THR A 432 6.82 -37.01 18.33
CA THR A 432 7.92 -37.73 19.00
C THR A 432 8.79 -38.50 18.02
N LEU A 433 10.07 -38.54 18.27
CA LEU A 433 11.05 -39.45 17.66
C LEU A 433 11.68 -40.28 18.75
N GLY A 434 11.32 -41.57 18.82
CA GLY A 434 11.70 -42.42 19.94
C GLY A 434 11.32 -41.80 21.30
N ALA A 435 12.30 -41.45 22.12
CA ALA A 435 12.07 -40.81 23.43
C ALA A 435 12.11 -39.25 23.39
N ALA A 436 12.50 -38.65 22.27
CA ALA A 436 12.59 -37.20 22.12
C ALA A 436 11.25 -36.62 21.69
N LYS A 437 10.90 -35.45 22.27
CA LYS A 437 9.78 -34.65 21.85
C LYS A 437 10.27 -33.65 20.78
N ILE A 438 9.62 -33.67 19.61
CA ILE A 438 9.83 -32.73 18.52
C ILE A 438 8.87 -31.57 18.71
N TYR A 439 9.39 -30.33 18.79
CA TYR A 439 8.59 -29.14 19.03
C TYR A 439 8.61 -28.16 17.87
N ASP A 440 9.54 -28.32 16.87
CA ASP A 440 9.61 -27.55 15.65
C ASP A 440 10.29 -28.34 14.54
N VAL A 441 9.89 -28.11 13.30
CA VAL A 441 10.45 -28.79 12.10
C VAL A 441 10.63 -27.75 11.00
N ARG A 442 11.84 -27.64 10.48
CA ARG A 442 12.21 -26.70 9.41
C ARG A 442 12.88 -27.40 8.26
N VAL A 443 12.95 -26.74 7.11
CA VAL A 443 13.65 -27.26 5.93
C VAL A 443 14.71 -26.27 5.46
N GLU A 444 15.95 -26.76 5.24
CA GLU A 444 17.05 -26.01 4.68
C GLU A 444 17.76 -26.84 3.61
N ASN A 445 17.92 -26.32 2.40
CA ASN A 445 18.57 -27.02 1.26
C ASN A 445 18.05 -28.44 1.01
N GLY A 446 16.74 -28.68 1.22
CA GLY A 446 16.11 -29.99 1.03
C GLY A 446 16.30 -30.96 2.23
N VAL A 447 17.01 -30.55 3.26
CA VAL A 447 17.19 -31.32 4.50
C VAL A 447 16.15 -30.89 5.52
N ILE A 448 15.40 -31.83 6.11
CA ILE A 448 14.43 -31.55 7.17
C ILE A 448 15.15 -31.62 8.52
N LEU A 449 15.10 -30.52 9.26
CA LEU A 449 15.69 -30.33 10.59
C LEU A 449 14.61 -30.47 11.65
N HIS A 450 14.77 -31.47 12.56
CA HIS A 450 13.79 -31.74 13.63
C HIS A 450 14.36 -31.22 14.95
N TYR A 451 13.72 -30.21 15.54
CA TYR A 451 14.14 -29.60 16.81
C TYR A 451 13.58 -30.38 17.98
N ALA A 452 14.48 -30.92 18.79
CA ALA A 452 14.15 -31.87 19.84
C ALA A 452 14.54 -31.38 21.24
N ASP A 453 13.82 -31.88 22.26
CA ASP A 453 14.08 -31.57 23.70
C ASP A 453 15.26 -32.35 24.26
N ARG A 454 15.71 -33.40 23.57
CA ARG A 454 16.82 -34.27 23.98
C ARG A 454 17.50 -34.96 22.81
N PRO A 455 18.74 -35.43 22.96
CA PRO A 455 19.46 -36.11 21.91
C PRO A 455 18.94 -37.53 21.66
N ILE A 456 19.10 -37.98 20.41
CA ILE A 456 18.91 -39.39 20.01
C ILE A 456 20.19 -39.89 19.33
N ASN A 457 20.55 -41.14 19.61
CA ASN A 457 21.71 -41.76 18.98
C ASN A 457 21.44 -42.02 17.48
N VAL A 458 22.49 -41.89 16.70
CA VAL A 458 22.48 -42.31 15.28
C VAL A 458 22.03 -43.75 15.16
N GLY A 459 21.05 -44.02 14.28
CA GLY A 459 20.46 -45.34 14.08
C GLY A 459 18.97 -45.29 13.85
N ARG A 460 18.36 -46.47 13.92
CA ARG A 460 16.92 -46.63 13.65
C ARG A 460 16.08 -46.00 14.74
N VAL A 461 15.05 -45.25 14.32
CA VAL A 461 14.10 -44.57 15.22
C VAL A 461 12.70 -44.68 14.64
N SER A 462 11.70 -44.83 15.49
CA SER A 462 10.28 -44.68 15.11
C SER A 462 9.78 -43.31 15.48
N GLY A 463 9.12 -42.64 14.55
CA GLY A 463 8.52 -41.32 14.70
C GLY A 463 7.00 -41.39 14.77
N SER A 464 6.40 -40.55 15.58
CA SER A 464 4.95 -40.35 15.66
C SER A 464 4.63 -38.86 15.65
N ILE A 465 3.71 -38.49 14.76
CA ILE A 465 3.24 -37.10 14.59
C ILE A 465 2.03 -36.87 15.49
N ASP A 466 1.80 -35.65 15.93
CA ASP A 466 0.52 -35.24 16.53
C ASP A 466 -0.53 -35.13 15.40
N GLU A 467 -1.25 -36.22 15.17
CA GLU A 467 -2.22 -36.36 14.08
C GLU A 467 -3.40 -35.42 14.23
N GLU A 468 -3.86 -35.15 15.45
CA GLU A 468 -4.98 -34.25 15.72
C GLU A 468 -4.60 -32.80 15.31
N ARG A 469 -3.42 -32.37 15.72
CA ARG A 469 -2.88 -31.05 15.31
C ARG A 469 -2.63 -30.97 13.80
N ARG A 470 -2.05 -32.00 13.18
CA ARG A 470 -1.85 -32.10 11.73
C ARG A 470 -3.18 -31.96 10.98
N LEU A 471 -4.22 -32.71 11.41
CA LEU A 471 -5.53 -32.65 10.78
C LEU A 471 -6.13 -31.26 10.86
N GLN A 472 -6.10 -30.63 12.05
CA GLN A 472 -6.62 -29.27 12.23
C GLN A 472 -5.89 -28.24 11.35
N ILE A 473 -4.57 -28.34 11.23
CA ILE A 473 -3.79 -27.44 10.34
C ILE A 473 -4.10 -27.73 8.86
N SER A 474 -4.28 -28.99 8.47
CA SER A 474 -4.68 -29.37 7.11
C SER A 474 -6.09 -28.89 6.75
N GLN A 475 -7.04 -28.93 7.71
CA GLN A 475 -8.37 -28.34 7.57
C GLN A 475 -8.26 -26.81 7.36
N HIS A 476 -7.46 -26.12 8.15
CA HIS A 476 -7.18 -24.68 7.97
C HIS A 476 -6.53 -24.41 6.62
N HIS A 477 -5.58 -25.25 6.18
CA HIS A 477 -4.91 -25.04 4.89
C HIS A 477 -5.90 -25.22 3.72
N SER A 478 -6.67 -26.28 3.74
CA SER A 478 -7.69 -26.54 2.70
C SER A 478 -8.79 -25.48 2.71
N SER A 479 -9.17 -24.96 3.90
CA SER A 479 -10.13 -23.86 4.00
C SER A 479 -9.62 -22.58 3.37
N VAL A 480 -8.30 -22.30 3.42
CA VAL A 480 -7.67 -21.14 2.74
C VAL A 480 -7.84 -21.23 1.22
N HIS A 481 -7.66 -22.42 0.62
CA HIS A 481 -7.91 -22.65 -0.80
C HIS A 481 -9.39 -22.46 -1.16
N VAL A 482 -10.30 -23.04 -0.35
CA VAL A 482 -11.74 -22.89 -0.58
C VAL A 482 -12.18 -21.44 -0.46
N VAL A 483 -11.74 -20.71 0.57
CA VAL A 483 -12.07 -19.29 0.77
C VAL A 483 -11.43 -18.42 -0.32
N GLY A 484 -10.20 -18.71 -0.73
CA GLY A 484 -9.52 -18.01 -1.81
C GLY A 484 -10.24 -18.14 -3.15
N GLY A 485 -10.63 -19.37 -3.52
CA GLY A 485 -11.43 -19.64 -4.71
C GLY A 485 -12.81 -18.95 -4.66
N SER A 486 -13.48 -19.02 -3.49
CA SER A 486 -14.77 -18.35 -3.27
C SER A 486 -14.66 -16.83 -3.39
N ALA A 487 -13.62 -16.25 -2.79
CA ALA A 487 -13.35 -14.81 -2.89
C ALA A 487 -13.11 -14.39 -4.34
N ARG A 488 -12.34 -15.18 -5.12
CA ARG A 488 -12.10 -14.90 -6.53
C ARG A 488 -13.37 -14.97 -7.37
N GLN A 489 -14.26 -15.92 -7.10
CA GLN A 489 -15.55 -16.02 -7.81
C GLN A 489 -16.50 -14.87 -7.49
N ILE A 490 -16.50 -14.36 -6.26
CA ILE A 490 -17.42 -13.31 -5.81
C ILE A 490 -16.89 -11.91 -6.12
N LEU A 491 -15.60 -11.69 -5.91
CA LEU A 491 -14.99 -10.36 -6.01
C LEU A 491 -14.36 -10.08 -7.39
N GLY A 492 -14.00 -11.15 -8.13
CA GLY A 492 -13.38 -11.03 -9.45
C GLY A 492 -11.97 -11.61 -9.56
N PRO A 493 -11.44 -11.70 -10.80
CA PRO A 493 -10.17 -12.35 -11.12
C PRO A 493 -8.94 -11.64 -10.54
N HIS A 494 -9.07 -10.39 -10.09
CA HIS A 494 -8.01 -9.63 -9.42
C HIS A 494 -7.66 -10.14 -8.02
N VAL A 495 -8.42 -11.10 -7.50
CA VAL A 495 -8.18 -11.67 -6.16
C VAL A 495 -7.08 -12.73 -6.23
N TRP A 496 -5.93 -12.40 -5.66
CA TRP A 496 -4.75 -13.27 -5.54
C TRP A 496 -4.33 -13.39 -4.08
N GLN A 497 -3.73 -14.51 -3.72
CA GLN A 497 -3.13 -14.67 -2.42
C GLN A 497 -1.83 -13.84 -2.33
N ALA A 498 -1.81 -12.82 -1.49
CA ALA A 498 -0.63 -12.02 -1.17
C ALA A 498 0.21 -12.61 -0.04
N GLY A 499 -0.40 -13.45 0.80
CA GLY A 499 0.24 -14.16 1.89
C GLY A 499 -0.73 -15.08 2.61
N SER A 500 -0.20 -16.01 3.39
CA SER A 500 -1.01 -16.91 4.21
C SER A 500 -0.24 -17.40 5.43
N TYR A 501 -0.99 -17.81 6.46
CA TYR A 501 -0.47 -18.43 7.68
C TYR A 501 -1.50 -19.39 8.25
N LYS A 502 -1.09 -20.57 8.73
CA LYS A 502 -1.98 -21.60 9.27
C LYS A 502 -1.33 -22.26 10.49
N ASN A 503 -2.07 -22.26 11.57
CA ASN A 503 -1.77 -23.02 12.78
C ASN A 503 -3.01 -23.79 13.24
N GLU A 504 -2.96 -24.43 14.40
CA GLU A 504 -4.07 -25.19 14.97
C GLU A 504 -5.27 -24.32 15.39
N SER A 505 -5.08 -23.04 15.65
CA SER A 505 -6.12 -22.13 16.17
C SER A 505 -6.85 -21.38 15.06
N LEU A 506 -6.14 -21.00 13.99
CA LEU A 506 -6.68 -20.17 12.91
C LEU A 506 -5.84 -20.27 11.64
N ALA A 507 -6.42 -19.80 10.55
CA ALA A 507 -5.71 -19.45 9.32
C ALA A 507 -5.83 -17.96 9.02
N ARG A 508 -4.80 -17.40 8.36
CA ARG A 508 -4.82 -16.05 7.78
C ARG A 508 -4.65 -16.19 6.29
N LEU A 509 -5.47 -15.47 5.56
CA LEU A 509 -5.40 -15.35 4.11
C LEU A 509 -5.36 -13.87 3.75
N ASP A 510 -4.28 -13.42 3.18
CA ASP A 510 -4.12 -12.08 2.66
C ASP A 510 -4.45 -12.09 1.17
N LEU A 511 -5.47 -11.35 0.77
CA LEU A 511 -5.97 -11.29 -0.59
C LEU A 511 -5.73 -9.91 -1.20
N THR A 512 -5.37 -9.86 -2.48
CA THR A 512 -5.34 -8.60 -3.22
C THR A 512 -6.78 -8.12 -3.46
N HIS A 513 -7.07 -6.89 -3.04
CA HIS A 513 -8.35 -6.22 -3.32
C HIS A 513 -8.20 -4.70 -3.17
N TYR A 514 -8.86 -3.94 -4.03
CA TYR A 514 -8.71 -2.48 -4.13
C TYR A 514 -9.45 -1.69 -3.05
N GLY A 515 -10.32 -2.34 -2.26
CA GLY A 515 -11.11 -1.72 -1.19
C GLY A 515 -11.21 -2.61 0.05
N ARG A 516 -11.92 -2.11 1.07
CA ARG A 516 -12.33 -2.93 2.21
C ARG A 516 -13.52 -3.78 1.83
N LEU A 517 -13.52 -5.02 2.28
CA LEU A 517 -14.68 -5.90 2.12
C LEU A 517 -15.82 -5.46 3.02
N SER A 518 -17.01 -5.36 2.45
CA SER A 518 -18.24 -5.14 3.19
C SER A 518 -18.66 -6.41 3.93
N ARG A 519 -19.51 -6.26 4.95
CA ARG A 519 -20.07 -7.42 5.67
C ARG A 519 -20.80 -8.38 4.72
N THR A 520 -21.57 -7.84 3.78
CA THR A 520 -22.29 -8.64 2.78
C THR A 520 -21.35 -9.46 1.91
N GLN A 521 -20.23 -8.89 1.46
CA GLN A 521 -19.24 -9.65 0.68
C GLN A 521 -18.59 -10.76 1.51
N LEU A 522 -18.26 -10.48 2.78
CA LEU A 522 -17.71 -11.48 3.68
C LEU A 522 -18.69 -12.64 3.90
N ASP A 523 -19.98 -12.32 4.12
CA ASP A 523 -21.03 -13.33 4.29
C ASP A 523 -21.19 -14.16 3.01
N GLN A 524 -21.19 -13.54 1.83
CA GLN A 524 -21.27 -14.25 0.54
C GLN A 524 -20.07 -15.18 0.33
N ILE A 525 -18.85 -14.75 0.70
CA ILE A 525 -17.65 -15.60 0.59
C ILE A 525 -17.73 -16.77 1.56
N GLU A 526 -18.15 -16.54 2.81
CA GLU A 526 -18.33 -17.57 3.83
C GLU A 526 -19.41 -18.59 3.41
N ASP A 527 -20.57 -18.11 2.95
CA ASP A 527 -21.67 -18.96 2.51
C ASP A 527 -21.25 -19.82 1.31
N HIS A 528 -20.61 -19.24 0.30
CA HIS A 528 -20.13 -19.98 -0.87
C HIS A 528 -19.04 -20.99 -0.49
N ALA A 529 -18.13 -20.62 0.42
CA ALA A 529 -17.10 -21.55 0.91
C ALA A 529 -17.73 -22.75 1.61
N ASN A 530 -18.76 -22.57 2.44
CA ASN A 530 -19.48 -23.65 3.11
C ASN A 530 -20.35 -24.46 2.14
N GLU A 531 -20.84 -23.87 1.05
CA GLU A 531 -21.49 -24.60 -0.03
C GLU A 531 -20.51 -25.58 -0.70
N ILE A 532 -19.27 -25.14 -1.01
CA ILE A 532 -18.22 -26.00 -1.57
C ILE A 532 -17.87 -27.15 -0.59
N VAL A 533 -17.78 -26.85 0.72
CA VAL A 533 -17.58 -27.88 1.74
C VAL A 533 -18.70 -28.95 1.71
N SER A 534 -19.96 -28.52 1.61
CA SER A 534 -21.12 -29.38 1.61
C SER A 534 -21.22 -30.27 0.36
N GLN A 535 -20.60 -29.89 -0.74
CA GLN A 535 -20.60 -30.63 -2.01
C GLN A 535 -19.66 -31.85 -2.01
N ASP A 536 -18.86 -32.06 -0.97
CA ASP A 536 -17.96 -33.22 -0.80
C ASP A 536 -17.02 -33.46 -2.01
N ARG A 537 -16.46 -32.38 -2.56
CA ARG A 537 -15.56 -32.42 -3.72
C ARG A 537 -14.21 -33.04 -3.36
N ASN A 538 -13.62 -33.77 -4.32
CA ASN A 538 -12.28 -34.32 -4.15
C ASN A 538 -11.22 -33.20 -4.13
N ILE A 539 -10.19 -33.36 -3.32
CA ILE A 539 -8.98 -32.57 -3.30
C ILE A 539 -7.84 -33.43 -3.80
N GLU A 540 -7.49 -33.26 -5.06
CA GLU A 540 -6.50 -34.07 -5.74
C GLU A 540 -5.13 -33.42 -5.70
N ILE A 541 -4.10 -34.23 -5.44
CA ILE A 541 -2.72 -33.80 -5.43
C ILE A 541 -1.99 -34.48 -6.59
N SER A 542 -1.33 -33.70 -7.43
CA SER A 542 -0.51 -34.19 -8.53
C SER A 542 0.85 -33.50 -8.58
N VAL A 543 1.86 -34.19 -9.11
CA VAL A 543 3.19 -33.63 -9.30
C VAL A 543 3.53 -33.77 -10.77
N ILE A 544 3.68 -32.64 -11.46
CA ILE A 544 3.93 -32.61 -12.91
C ILE A 544 5.14 -31.72 -13.24
N PRO A 545 5.77 -31.90 -14.41
CA PRO A 545 6.82 -31.01 -14.88
C PRO A 545 6.33 -29.56 -14.97
N ARG A 546 7.19 -28.60 -14.59
CA ARG A 546 6.86 -27.17 -14.62
C ARG A 546 6.41 -26.70 -16.00
N ALA A 547 7.12 -27.13 -17.05
CA ALA A 547 6.76 -26.74 -18.42
C ALA A 547 5.34 -27.22 -18.80
N GLU A 548 4.94 -28.40 -18.30
CA GLU A 548 3.58 -28.93 -18.48
C GLU A 548 2.55 -28.13 -17.68
N ALA A 549 2.88 -27.78 -16.43
CA ALA A 549 2.02 -26.95 -15.57
C ALA A 549 1.78 -25.57 -16.20
N ASP A 550 2.85 -24.90 -16.66
CA ASP A 550 2.80 -23.60 -17.32
C ASP A 550 1.97 -23.64 -18.62
N SER A 551 2.17 -24.70 -19.44
CA SER A 551 1.44 -24.87 -20.70
C SER A 551 -0.05 -25.14 -20.52
N ASN A 552 -0.42 -25.97 -19.52
CA ASN A 552 -1.80 -26.43 -19.32
C ASN A 552 -2.64 -25.43 -18.50
N HIS A 553 -2.03 -24.70 -17.57
CA HIS A 553 -2.73 -23.89 -16.57
C HIS A 553 -2.27 -22.42 -16.52
N GLY A 554 -1.20 -22.06 -17.24
CA GLY A 554 -0.62 -20.73 -17.20
C GLY A 554 -0.02 -20.39 -15.83
N PHE A 555 0.19 -19.10 -15.58
CA PHE A 555 0.82 -18.62 -14.34
C PHE A 555 -0.17 -18.41 -13.19
N SER A 556 -1.47 -18.58 -13.43
CA SER A 556 -2.53 -18.35 -12.42
C SER A 556 -2.48 -19.33 -11.25
N ILE A 557 -1.79 -20.45 -11.40
CA ILE A 557 -1.59 -21.46 -10.36
C ILE A 557 -0.56 -21.06 -9.30
N TYR A 558 0.28 -20.04 -9.57
CA TYR A 558 1.36 -19.66 -8.68
C TYR A 558 0.97 -18.51 -7.74
N GLN A 559 1.19 -18.72 -6.43
CA GLN A 559 0.99 -17.71 -5.40
C GLN A 559 2.36 -17.10 -5.03
N GLY A 560 2.58 -15.83 -5.41
CA GLY A 560 3.84 -15.12 -5.13
C GLY A 560 4.95 -15.28 -6.17
N GLY A 561 4.64 -15.86 -7.33
CA GLY A 561 5.56 -16.07 -8.46
C GLY A 561 5.93 -17.53 -8.69
N PRO A 562 6.44 -17.87 -9.89
CA PRO A 562 6.77 -19.24 -10.23
C PRO A 562 7.95 -19.76 -9.38
N PRO A 563 7.86 -20.99 -8.83
CA PRO A 563 8.95 -21.59 -8.07
C PRO A 563 10.13 -21.96 -8.99
N LYS A 564 11.33 -22.05 -8.42
CA LYS A 564 12.54 -22.40 -9.16
C LYS A 564 12.71 -23.91 -9.42
N HIS A 565 11.74 -24.74 -9.05
CA HIS A 565 11.80 -26.20 -9.16
C HIS A 565 11.27 -26.67 -10.51
N ASP A 566 11.85 -27.76 -11.02
CA ASP A 566 11.47 -28.38 -12.31
C ASP A 566 10.15 -29.17 -12.21
N MET A 567 9.79 -29.61 -11.01
CA MET A 567 8.56 -30.32 -10.72
C MET A 567 7.64 -29.48 -9.84
N ILE A 568 6.38 -29.38 -10.21
CA ILE A 568 5.36 -28.59 -9.51
C ILE A 568 4.33 -29.53 -8.89
N ARG A 569 4.10 -29.39 -7.58
CA ARG A 569 3.01 -30.05 -6.86
C ARG A 569 1.75 -29.18 -6.92
N LEU A 570 0.72 -29.69 -7.56
CA LEU A 570 -0.57 -29.05 -7.74
C LEU A 570 -1.58 -29.62 -6.75
N VAL A 571 -2.39 -28.75 -6.18
CA VAL A 571 -3.57 -29.08 -5.38
C VAL A 571 -4.80 -28.60 -6.13
N ASN A 572 -5.67 -29.53 -6.51
CA ASN A 572 -6.88 -29.29 -7.29
C ASN A 572 -8.11 -29.58 -6.45
N ILE A 573 -8.93 -28.57 -6.20
CA ILE A 573 -10.29 -28.73 -5.68
C ILE A 573 -11.23 -28.70 -6.89
N GLU A 574 -11.77 -29.85 -7.24
CA GLU A 574 -12.52 -30.05 -8.47
C GLU A 574 -13.52 -28.94 -8.78
N GLY A 575 -13.31 -28.25 -9.93
CA GLY A 575 -14.18 -27.18 -10.41
C GLY A 575 -14.25 -25.93 -9.51
N HIS A 576 -13.27 -25.75 -8.60
CA HIS A 576 -13.27 -24.61 -7.68
C HIS A 576 -11.93 -23.86 -7.63
N ASP A 577 -10.83 -24.55 -7.32
CA ASP A 577 -9.51 -23.92 -7.17
C ASP A 577 -8.39 -24.87 -7.60
N LEU A 578 -7.36 -24.34 -8.27
CA LEU A 578 -6.15 -25.07 -8.66
C LEU A 578 -4.93 -24.21 -8.37
N GLN A 579 -4.05 -24.70 -7.51
CA GLN A 579 -2.87 -23.94 -7.10
C GLN A 579 -1.63 -24.83 -6.92
N ALA A 580 -0.46 -24.27 -7.20
CA ALA A 580 0.81 -24.84 -6.81
C ALA A 580 1.01 -24.69 -5.29
N CYS A 581 0.93 -25.79 -4.57
CA CYS A 581 0.98 -25.80 -3.12
C CYS A 581 1.73 -27.03 -2.58
N GLY A 582 2.69 -26.79 -1.66
CA GLY A 582 3.48 -27.84 -0.99
C GLY A 582 2.94 -28.27 0.37
N GLY A 583 1.79 -27.74 0.83
CA GLY A 583 1.26 -28.00 2.17
C GLY A 583 0.49 -29.30 2.30
N THR A 584 0.05 -29.60 3.53
CA THR A 584 -0.82 -30.75 3.81
C THR A 584 -2.29 -30.36 3.66
N HIS A 585 -3.08 -31.25 3.07
CA HIS A 585 -4.50 -31.03 2.79
C HIS A 585 -5.33 -32.25 3.21
N VAL A 586 -6.62 -32.03 3.43
CA VAL A 586 -7.60 -33.09 3.56
C VAL A 586 -7.92 -33.67 2.18
N SER A 587 -8.51 -34.85 2.10
CA SER A 587 -8.78 -35.53 0.82
C SER A 587 -10.07 -35.08 0.14
N LYS A 588 -10.99 -34.51 0.92
CA LYS A 588 -12.28 -34.01 0.45
C LYS A 588 -12.68 -32.73 1.15
N THR A 589 -13.47 -31.92 0.46
CA THR A 589 -13.90 -30.63 1.03
C THR A 589 -14.78 -30.79 2.28
N SER A 590 -15.57 -31.87 2.38
CA SER A 590 -16.39 -32.19 3.57
C SER A 590 -15.55 -32.40 4.85
N GLU A 591 -14.32 -32.90 4.73
CA GLU A 591 -13.40 -33.08 5.85
C GLU A 591 -12.88 -31.78 6.46
N ILE A 592 -13.01 -30.64 5.74
CA ILE A 592 -12.67 -29.30 6.26
C ILE A 592 -13.56 -28.92 7.44
N GLY A 593 -14.82 -29.37 7.41
CA GLY A 593 -15.84 -28.96 8.36
C GLY A 593 -16.34 -27.55 8.12
N GLU A 594 -17.04 -26.98 9.08
CA GLU A 594 -17.56 -25.61 8.98
C GLU A 594 -16.43 -24.60 8.85
N ILE A 595 -16.58 -23.65 7.93
CA ILE A 595 -15.66 -22.50 7.71
C ILE A 595 -16.29 -21.24 8.27
N ARG A 596 -15.53 -20.46 9.04
CA ARG A 596 -15.92 -19.15 9.57
C ARG A 596 -14.88 -18.08 9.25
N ILE A 597 -15.33 -16.97 8.68
CA ILE A 597 -14.51 -15.76 8.51
C ILE A 597 -14.73 -14.86 9.74
N VAL A 598 -13.86 -15.02 10.72
CA VAL A 598 -14.03 -14.36 12.04
C VAL A 598 -13.63 -12.90 12.05
N ARG A 599 -12.78 -12.49 11.11
CA ARG A 599 -12.28 -11.12 11.04
C ARG A 599 -11.80 -10.78 9.63
N SER A 600 -12.06 -9.53 9.20
CA SER A 600 -11.42 -8.90 8.05
C SER A 600 -10.72 -7.62 8.47
N SER A 601 -9.55 -7.34 7.89
CA SER A 601 -8.79 -6.12 8.12
C SER A 601 -7.84 -5.81 6.98
N GLN A 602 -7.72 -4.55 6.63
CA GLN A 602 -6.74 -4.11 5.66
C GLN A 602 -5.34 -4.12 6.29
N VAL A 603 -4.42 -4.89 5.73
CA VAL A 603 -3.02 -5.00 6.19
C VAL A 603 -2.18 -3.89 5.59
N GLN A 604 -2.37 -3.67 4.31
CA GLN A 604 -1.78 -2.59 3.53
C GLN A 604 -2.74 -2.21 2.42
N ASP A 605 -2.48 -1.09 1.77
CA ASP A 605 -3.31 -0.68 0.65
C ASP A 605 -3.23 -1.70 -0.49
N GLY A 606 -4.37 -2.13 -1.00
CA GLY A 606 -4.48 -3.19 -1.99
C GLY A 606 -4.44 -4.63 -1.43
N VAL A 607 -4.37 -4.82 -0.10
CA VAL A 607 -4.37 -6.15 0.52
C VAL A 607 -5.29 -6.22 1.73
N GLU A 608 -6.27 -7.09 1.66
CA GLU A 608 -7.21 -7.40 2.73
C GLU A 608 -6.87 -8.75 3.37
N ARG A 609 -6.80 -8.79 4.70
CA ARG A 609 -6.57 -10.00 5.48
C ARG A 609 -7.87 -10.58 5.98
N LEU A 610 -8.12 -11.83 5.67
CA LEU A 610 -9.16 -12.64 6.26
C LEU A 610 -8.54 -13.53 7.35
N VAL A 611 -9.18 -13.58 8.51
CA VAL A 611 -8.90 -14.59 9.55
C VAL A 611 -9.99 -15.63 9.47
N VAL A 612 -9.59 -16.85 9.21
CA VAL A 612 -10.46 -17.99 8.94
C VAL A 612 -10.26 -19.04 10.00
N MET A 613 -11.34 -19.66 10.43
CA MET A 613 -11.33 -20.87 11.26
C MET A 613 -12.11 -21.96 10.56
N ALA A 614 -11.68 -23.20 10.69
CA ALA A 614 -12.32 -24.37 10.10
C ALA A 614 -12.38 -25.53 11.09
N GLY A 615 -13.27 -26.48 10.86
CA GLY A 615 -13.38 -27.72 11.64
C GLY A 615 -13.65 -27.47 13.12
N GLU A 616 -12.85 -28.11 13.99
CA GLU A 616 -13.02 -27.98 15.44
C GLU A 616 -12.79 -26.56 15.95
N ALA A 617 -11.79 -25.84 15.40
CA ALA A 617 -11.53 -24.46 15.78
C ALA A 617 -12.73 -23.54 15.49
N ALA A 618 -13.43 -23.73 14.38
CA ALA A 618 -14.64 -22.97 14.03
C ALA A 618 -15.79 -23.29 15.01
N ARG A 619 -16.00 -24.56 15.35
CA ARG A 619 -17.03 -24.99 16.32
C ARG A 619 -16.77 -24.44 17.70
N GLU A 620 -15.54 -24.52 18.18
CA GLU A 620 -15.15 -23.97 19.48
C GLU A 620 -15.31 -22.45 19.51
N HIS A 621 -14.92 -21.76 18.46
CA HIS A 621 -15.15 -20.33 18.33
C HIS A 621 -16.64 -19.98 18.41
N ALA A 622 -17.50 -20.69 17.67
CA ALA A 622 -18.95 -20.48 17.71
C ALA A 622 -19.53 -20.75 19.11
N ARG A 623 -19.04 -21.80 19.81
CA ARG A 623 -19.42 -22.12 21.19
C ARG A 623 -19.06 -20.98 22.14
N VAL A 624 -17.83 -20.48 22.09
CA VAL A 624 -17.36 -19.37 22.92
C VAL A 624 -18.19 -18.09 22.65
N GLN A 625 -18.46 -17.78 21.38
CA GLN A 625 -19.30 -16.62 21.02
C GLN A 625 -20.72 -16.75 21.55
N SER A 626 -21.32 -17.93 21.44
CA SER A 626 -22.65 -18.22 21.97
C SER A 626 -22.71 -18.08 23.51
N GLU A 627 -21.67 -18.56 24.19
CA GLU A 627 -21.56 -18.45 25.65
C GLU A 627 -21.40 -17.00 26.10
N LEU A 628 -20.51 -16.21 25.44
CA LEU A 628 -20.37 -14.77 25.72
C LEU A 628 -21.65 -13.99 25.48
N LEU A 629 -22.39 -14.34 24.42
CA LEU A 629 -23.68 -13.74 24.10
C LEU A 629 -24.71 -14.05 25.19
N SER A 630 -24.78 -15.31 25.63
CA SER A 630 -25.68 -15.74 26.71
C SER A 630 -25.35 -15.07 28.03
N GLN A 631 -24.07 -15.03 28.42
CA GLN A 631 -23.62 -14.34 29.64
C GLN A 631 -23.96 -12.84 29.59
N SER A 632 -23.79 -12.21 28.42
CA SER A 632 -24.14 -10.78 28.26
C SER A 632 -25.63 -10.54 28.37
N ALA A 633 -26.45 -11.43 27.83
CA ALA A 633 -27.91 -11.37 27.94
C ALA A 633 -28.39 -11.61 29.37
N ASP A 634 -27.76 -12.55 30.11
CA ASP A 634 -28.05 -12.85 31.51
C ASP A 634 -27.78 -11.63 32.41
N ILE A 635 -26.67 -10.88 32.18
CA ILE A 635 -26.37 -9.64 32.92
C ILE A 635 -27.52 -8.60 32.80
N LEU A 636 -28.14 -8.52 31.64
CA LEU A 636 -29.22 -7.60 31.36
C LEU A 636 -30.62 -8.21 31.64
N GLY A 637 -30.68 -9.51 32.03
CA GLY A 637 -31.93 -10.21 32.34
C GLY A 637 -32.84 -10.40 31.11
N VAL A 638 -32.29 -10.57 29.90
CA VAL A 638 -33.02 -10.69 28.66
C VAL A 638 -32.62 -11.95 27.90
N GLN A 639 -33.39 -12.35 26.88
CA GLN A 639 -32.99 -13.41 25.98
C GLN A 639 -31.89 -12.90 25.00
N PRO A 640 -31.00 -13.76 24.51
CA PRO A 640 -29.92 -13.36 23.58
C PRO A 640 -30.38 -12.57 22.35
N HIS A 641 -31.53 -12.88 21.78
CA HIS A 641 -32.09 -12.17 20.63
C HIS A 641 -32.62 -10.76 20.95
N ASP A 642 -32.93 -10.48 22.23
CA ASP A 642 -33.38 -9.16 22.70
C ASP A 642 -32.22 -8.25 23.14
N LEU A 643 -31.00 -8.79 23.19
CA LEU A 643 -29.82 -8.09 23.69
C LEU A 643 -29.56 -6.75 22.98
N PRO A 644 -29.64 -6.64 21.64
CA PRO A 644 -29.44 -5.36 20.95
C PRO A 644 -30.40 -4.26 21.41
N GLN A 645 -31.66 -4.62 21.58
CA GLN A 645 -32.69 -3.67 22.05
C GLN A 645 -32.48 -3.29 23.51
N ALA A 646 -32.08 -4.25 24.36
CA ALA A 646 -31.79 -4.00 25.76
C ALA A 646 -30.56 -3.09 25.93
N VAL A 647 -29.50 -3.32 25.15
CA VAL A 647 -28.31 -2.44 25.17
C VAL A 647 -28.62 -1.02 24.69
N ASP A 648 -29.43 -0.87 23.64
CA ASP A 648 -29.81 0.44 23.12
C ASP A 648 -30.64 1.21 24.17
N ARG A 649 -31.62 0.52 24.79
CA ARG A 649 -32.41 1.08 25.87
C ARG A 649 -31.53 1.52 27.05
N PHE A 650 -30.64 0.62 27.51
CA PHE A 650 -29.76 0.91 28.64
C PHE A 650 -28.82 2.09 28.33
N PHE A 651 -28.29 2.17 27.12
CA PHE A 651 -27.41 3.26 26.70
C PHE A 651 -28.14 4.61 26.64
N ASN A 652 -29.40 4.62 26.18
CA ASN A 652 -30.22 5.82 26.17
C ASN A 652 -30.61 6.24 27.59
N GLU A 653 -31.01 5.29 28.44
CA GLU A 653 -31.30 5.55 29.87
C GLU A 653 -30.06 6.09 30.60
N TRP A 654 -28.87 5.53 30.32
CA TRP A 654 -27.62 6.02 30.88
C TRP A 654 -27.29 7.47 30.46
N LYS A 655 -27.51 7.81 29.18
CA LYS A 655 -27.37 9.19 28.68
C LYS A 655 -28.32 10.14 29.38
N ASP A 656 -29.59 9.74 29.55
CA ASP A 656 -30.60 10.57 30.18
C ASP A 656 -30.33 10.74 31.69
N GLN A 657 -29.90 9.66 32.36
CA GLN A 657 -29.49 9.74 33.75
C GLN A 657 -28.28 10.68 33.93
N ARG A 658 -27.31 10.61 33.05
CA ARG A 658 -26.14 11.50 33.08
C ARG A 658 -26.55 12.97 32.93
N LYS A 659 -27.46 13.27 32.00
CA LYS A 659 -28.02 14.59 31.79
C LYS A 659 -28.80 15.06 33.01
N THR A 660 -29.60 14.18 33.60
CA THR A 660 -30.38 14.46 34.82
C THR A 660 -29.47 14.74 36.02
N ILE A 661 -28.37 13.95 36.17
CA ILE A 661 -27.38 14.20 37.22
C ILE A 661 -26.73 15.57 37.05
N GLU A 662 -26.36 15.96 35.79
CA GLU A 662 -25.83 17.29 35.52
C GLU A 662 -26.84 18.40 35.83
N GLN A 663 -28.11 18.20 35.48
CA GLN A 663 -29.20 19.15 35.83
C GLN A 663 -29.38 19.26 37.34
N LEU A 664 -29.51 18.14 38.06
CA LEU A 664 -29.66 18.13 39.52
C LEU A 664 -28.44 18.73 40.23
N ARG A 665 -27.22 18.52 39.74
CA ARG A 665 -26.02 19.20 40.25
C ARG A 665 -26.13 20.72 40.08
N GLY A 666 -26.64 21.17 38.91
CA GLY A 666 -26.89 22.59 38.66
C GLY A 666 -27.96 23.17 39.60
N GLU A 667 -29.06 22.43 39.82
CA GLU A 667 -30.09 22.84 40.77
C GLU A 667 -29.60 22.91 42.23
N ILE A 668 -28.85 21.92 42.67
CA ILE A 668 -28.20 21.92 44.01
C ILE A 668 -27.26 23.10 44.11
N ALA A 669 -26.48 23.41 43.09
CA ALA A 669 -25.63 24.58 43.06
C ALA A 669 -26.40 25.88 43.19
N ARG A 670 -27.57 26.01 42.48
CA ARG A 670 -28.45 27.18 42.58
C ARG A 670 -29.07 27.32 44.00
N ILE A 671 -29.57 26.22 44.57
CA ILE A 671 -30.14 26.23 45.93
C ILE A 671 -29.10 26.65 46.97
N ARG A 672 -27.86 26.09 46.85
CA ARG A 672 -26.74 26.48 47.74
C ARG A 672 -26.33 27.93 47.57
N ALA A 673 -26.39 28.45 46.33
CA ALA A 673 -26.06 29.85 46.02
C ALA A 673 -27.15 30.84 46.44
N GLY A 674 -28.44 30.41 46.56
CA GLY A 674 -29.58 31.22 46.95
C GLY A 674 -29.77 31.40 48.44
N GLY A 675 -28.97 30.75 49.30
CA GLY A 675 -28.97 30.95 50.77
C GLY A 675 -28.55 32.39 51.14
N GLU A 676 -29.51 33.24 51.55
CA GLU A 676 -29.31 34.67 51.85
C GLU A 676 -28.31 34.97 52.98
N SER A 677 -27.74 33.95 53.62
CA SER A 677 -26.93 34.09 54.86
C SER A 677 -25.46 34.56 54.66
N SER A 678 -24.97 34.61 53.43
CA SER A 678 -23.53 34.90 53.16
C SER A 678 -23.25 36.06 52.18
N ALA A 679 -24.27 36.74 51.69
CA ALA A 679 -24.13 37.84 50.75
C ALA A 679 -24.12 39.21 51.44
N THR A 680 -23.13 40.04 51.09
CA THR A 680 -23.05 41.43 51.49
C THR A 680 -23.11 42.34 50.29
N THR A 681 -23.96 43.37 50.27
CA THR A 681 -23.98 44.35 49.15
C THR A 681 -23.29 45.63 49.58
N LYS A 682 -22.32 46.13 48.83
CA LYS A 682 -21.62 47.39 49.08
C LYS A 682 -21.30 48.04 47.73
N ASP A 683 -21.53 49.33 47.59
CA ASP A 683 -21.28 50.12 46.38
C ASP A 683 -21.93 49.55 45.10
N GLY A 684 -23.12 48.91 45.21
CA GLY A 684 -23.82 48.30 44.10
C GLY A 684 -23.23 46.92 43.64
N ILE A 685 -22.24 46.36 44.35
CA ILE A 685 -21.66 45.05 44.09
C ILE A 685 -22.12 44.06 45.17
N ARG A 686 -22.57 42.89 44.76
CA ARG A 686 -22.92 41.79 45.63
C ARG A 686 -21.68 40.95 45.91
N TYR A 687 -21.30 40.73 47.13
CA TYR A 687 -20.16 39.88 47.56
C TYR A 687 -20.69 38.61 48.22
N VAL A 688 -20.33 37.47 47.64
CA VAL A 688 -20.71 36.15 48.18
C VAL A 688 -19.41 35.45 48.58
N ILE A 689 -19.22 35.25 49.88
CA ILE A 689 -18.00 34.61 50.40
C ILE A 689 -18.42 33.47 51.32
N MET A 690 -18.19 32.24 50.87
CA MET A 690 -18.69 31.07 51.58
C MET A 690 -17.74 29.87 51.50
N GLU A 691 -17.88 28.97 52.47
CA GLU A 691 -17.30 27.63 52.42
C GLU A 691 -18.35 26.69 51.82
N MET A 692 -17.88 25.81 50.92
CA MET A 692 -18.73 24.81 50.29
C MET A 692 -17.87 23.57 50.00
N ASP A 693 -18.34 22.40 50.44
CA ASP A 693 -17.69 21.13 50.10
C ASP A 693 -17.94 20.78 48.64
N GLY A 694 -16.89 20.27 47.97
CA GLY A 694 -16.97 19.81 46.59
C GLY A 694 -15.63 19.90 45.82
N GLU A 695 -15.61 19.27 44.68
CA GLU A 695 -14.49 19.33 43.74
C GLU A 695 -14.46 20.71 43.05
N VAL A 696 -13.26 21.13 42.60
CA VAL A 696 -13.04 22.42 41.90
C VAL A 696 -14.06 22.65 40.78
N LYS A 697 -14.44 21.58 40.04
CA LYS A 697 -15.44 21.68 38.96
C LYS A 697 -16.83 22.05 39.46
N GLU A 698 -17.24 21.57 40.64
CA GLU A 698 -18.52 21.89 41.28
C GLU A 698 -18.51 23.31 41.84
N LEU A 699 -17.42 23.68 42.47
CA LEU A 699 -17.22 25.04 42.97
C LEU A 699 -17.27 26.07 41.83
N MET A 700 -16.61 25.79 40.72
CA MET A 700 -16.62 26.62 39.51
C MET A 700 -18.02 26.71 38.88
N GLY A 701 -18.78 25.60 38.86
CA GLY A 701 -20.18 25.62 38.41
C GLY A 701 -21.07 26.52 39.25
N THR A 702 -20.94 26.47 40.59
CA THR A 702 -21.66 27.34 41.52
C THR A 702 -21.29 28.82 41.31
N LEU A 703 -19.99 29.11 41.12
CA LEU A 703 -19.54 30.47 40.83
C LEU A 703 -20.09 31.01 39.51
N GLY A 704 -20.10 30.18 38.48
CA GLY A 704 -20.64 30.55 37.19
C GLY A 704 -22.13 30.94 37.26
N GLU A 705 -22.93 30.25 38.07
CA GLU A 705 -24.34 30.62 38.30
C GLU A 705 -24.45 31.91 39.13
N LEU A 706 -23.60 32.10 40.15
CA LEU A 706 -23.61 33.32 40.99
C LEU A 706 -23.27 34.61 40.22
N THR A 707 -22.38 34.48 39.23
CA THR A 707 -21.83 35.62 38.45
C THR A 707 -22.43 35.76 37.05
N ARG A 708 -23.46 34.98 36.74
CA ARG A 708 -24.05 34.89 35.38
C ARG A 708 -24.85 36.13 34.97
N ASP A 709 -25.47 36.83 35.93
CA ASP A 709 -26.37 37.93 35.63
C ASP A 709 -25.62 39.27 35.61
N PRO A 710 -25.44 39.91 34.44
CA PRO A 710 -24.74 41.21 34.34
C PRO A 710 -25.47 42.32 35.11
N ASN A 711 -26.78 42.23 35.33
CA ASN A 711 -27.56 43.22 36.06
C ASN A 711 -27.41 43.08 37.58
N ASN A 712 -26.73 42.02 38.04
CA ASN A 712 -26.45 41.79 39.45
C ASN A 712 -24.94 41.60 39.65
N PRO A 713 -24.14 42.68 39.58
CA PRO A 713 -22.70 42.61 39.67
C PRO A 713 -22.27 41.88 40.95
N THR A 714 -21.63 40.73 40.78
CA THR A 714 -21.26 39.84 41.89
C THR A 714 -19.76 39.53 41.88
N VAL A 715 -19.14 39.61 43.07
CA VAL A 715 -17.85 38.99 43.35
C VAL A 715 -18.10 37.79 44.24
N ALA A 716 -17.77 36.61 43.77
CA ALA A 716 -18.02 35.39 44.53
C ALA A 716 -16.67 34.68 44.84
N VAL A 717 -16.50 34.30 46.10
CA VAL A 717 -15.36 33.54 46.61
C VAL A 717 -15.88 32.29 47.31
N ILE A 718 -15.51 31.14 46.80
CA ILE A 718 -15.86 29.87 47.43
C ILE A 718 -14.59 29.14 47.79
N ALA A 719 -14.57 28.59 49.00
CA ALA A 719 -13.48 27.78 49.51
C ALA A 719 -14.02 26.39 49.93
N SER A 720 -13.18 25.37 49.76
CA SER A 720 -13.48 24.01 50.21
C SER A 720 -12.31 23.43 51.00
N LYS A 721 -12.64 22.67 52.05
CA LYS A 721 -11.69 21.89 52.84
C LYS A 721 -11.42 20.52 52.23
N GLU A 722 -12.17 20.11 51.23
CA GLU A 722 -12.09 18.79 50.64
C GLU A 722 -10.84 18.66 49.72
N GLY A 723 -10.03 17.61 49.96
CA GLY A 723 -8.86 17.32 49.12
C GLY A 723 -7.67 18.29 49.27
N GLY A 724 -7.48 18.96 50.46
CA GLY A 724 -6.27 19.73 50.78
C GLY A 724 -6.41 21.24 50.78
N GLY A 725 -7.63 21.77 50.63
CA GLY A 725 -7.91 23.22 50.57
C GLY A 725 -7.95 23.72 49.11
N LYS A 726 -9.14 24.17 48.70
CA LYS A 726 -9.40 24.70 47.34
C LYS A 726 -10.04 26.08 47.47
N LEU A 727 -9.61 26.98 46.61
CA LEU A 727 -10.19 28.35 46.55
C LEU A 727 -10.55 28.64 45.11
N VAL A 728 -11.70 29.19 44.87
CA VAL A 728 -12.17 29.63 43.56
C VAL A 728 -12.82 31.03 43.70
N VAL A 729 -12.56 31.89 42.76
CA VAL A 729 -13.06 33.23 42.68
C VAL A 729 -13.64 33.52 41.32
N ALA A 730 -14.84 34.08 41.28
CA ALA A 730 -15.40 34.59 40.02
C ALA A 730 -16.00 35.95 40.19
N ILE A 731 -16.03 36.72 39.11
CA ILE A 731 -16.54 38.10 39.06
C ILE A 731 -17.44 38.20 37.83
N THR A 732 -18.63 38.83 37.97
CA THR A 732 -19.52 39.08 36.85
C THR A 732 -18.82 39.87 35.76
N GLU A 733 -18.75 39.31 34.57
CA GLU A 733 -18.12 39.95 33.40
C GLU A 733 -18.89 41.18 32.94
N ASP A 734 -18.24 42.13 32.30
CA ASP A 734 -18.84 43.36 31.75
C ASP A 734 -19.67 44.15 32.78
N SER A 735 -19.20 44.21 34.05
CA SER A 735 -19.91 44.82 35.14
C SER A 735 -19.00 45.73 36.00
N ILE A 736 -19.57 46.56 36.83
CA ILE A 736 -18.84 47.38 37.82
C ILE A 736 -17.98 46.54 38.78
N ALA A 737 -18.34 45.27 38.95
CA ALA A 737 -17.54 44.33 39.74
C ALA A 737 -16.22 43.97 39.06
N SER A 738 -16.25 43.74 37.73
CA SER A 738 -15.04 43.44 36.94
C SER A 738 -14.14 44.65 36.67
N GLU A 739 -14.72 45.87 36.71
CA GLU A 739 -13.94 47.15 36.67
C GLU A 739 -13.16 47.41 37.97
N LYS A 740 -13.77 47.02 39.12
CA LYS A 740 -13.24 47.31 40.48
C LYS A 740 -12.31 46.21 41.02
N HIS A 741 -12.56 44.94 40.64
CA HIS A 741 -11.87 43.77 41.19
C HIS A 741 -11.30 42.88 40.11
N ASP A 742 -10.26 42.13 40.47
CA ASP A 742 -9.56 41.16 39.63
C ASP A 742 -9.41 39.81 40.39
N ALA A 743 -10.10 38.80 39.88
CA ALA A 743 -10.11 37.48 40.51
C ALA A 743 -8.71 36.85 40.65
N SER A 744 -7.82 37.10 39.69
CA SER A 744 -6.45 36.61 39.77
C SER A 744 -5.61 37.24 40.85
N LYS A 745 -5.89 38.50 41.18
CA LYS A 745 -5.25 39.22 42.31
C LYS A 745 -5.76 38.72 43.64
N ILE A 746 -7.09 38.57 43.76
CA ILE A 746 -7.74 38.04 44.95
C ILE A 746 -7.23 36.65 45.29
N ILE A 747 -7.20 35.73 44.29
CA ILE A 747 -6.68 34.39 44.47
C ILE A 747 -5.22 34.38 44.97
N ARG A 748 -4.35 35.21 44.38
CA ARG A 748 -2.96 35.31 44.81
C ARG A 748 -2.80 35.82 46.23
N ALA A 749 -3.66 36.70 46.62
CA ALA A 749 -3.65 37.26 47.99
C ALA A 749 -4.06 36.21 49.02
N ILE A 750 -5.06 35.37 48.72
CA ILE A 750 -5.64 34.45 49.71
C ILE A 750 -5.07 33.03 49.65
N SER A 751 -4.43 32.63 48.55
CA SER A 751 -3.90 31.26 48.36
C SER A 751 -2.78 30.88 49.35
N PRO A 752 -1.95 31.79 49.89
CA PRO A 752 -0.93 31.43 50.91
C PRO A 752 -1.56 30.89 52.20
N ALA A 753 -2.80 31.28 52.52
CA ALA A 753 -3.50 30.83 53.73
C ALA A 753 -3.75 29.32 53.72
N ILE A 754 -3.89 28.70 52.57
CA ILE A 754 -4.05 27.23 52.42
C ILE A 754 -2.73 26.51 52.06
N SER A 755 -1.59 27.18 52.28
CA SER A 755 -0.28 26.66 51.84
C SER A 755 -0.26 26.30 50.36
N GLY A 756 -0.92 27.12 49.54
CA GLY A 756 -1.17 26.87 48.15
C GLY A 756 -0.75 28.01 47.20
N SER A 757 -0.93 27.78 45.92
CA SER A 757 -0.73 28.77 44.88
C SER A 757 -1.85 28.66 43.84
N GLY A 758 -2.10 29.78 43.14
CA GLY A 758 -3.17 29.78 42.16
C GLY A 758 -3.04 30.94 41.16
N GLY A 759 -3.96 30.97 40.22
CA GLY A 759 -4.09 32.03 39.24
C GLY A 759 -5.30 31.81 38.33
N GLY A 760 -5.41 32.67 37.34
CA GLY A 760 -6.55 32.61 36.40
C GLY A 760 -6.65 33.88 35.59
N ARG A 761 -7.84 34.09 35.05
CA ARG A 761 -8.23 35.31 34.33
C ARG A 761 -8.72 36.38 35.32
N PRO A 762 -8.78 37.66 34.96
CA PRO A 762 -9.31 38.73 35.81
C PRO A 762 -10.75 38.47 36.30
N THR A 763 -11.55 37.74 35.51
CA THR A 763 -12.96 37.44 35.87
C THR A 763 -13.14 36.07 36.55
N MET A 764 -12.12 35.18 36.49
CA MET A 764 -12.22 33.83 37.09
C MET A 764 -10.84 33.27 37.43
N ALA A 765 -10.62 32.84 38.66
CA ALA A 765 -9.35 32.29 39.13
C ALA A 765 -9.55 31.20 40.19
N GLN A 766 -8.55 30.32 40.32
CA GLN A 766 -8.56 29.20 41.25
C GLN A 766 -7.18 28.97 41.91
N ALA A 767 -7.22 28.39 43.09
CA ALA A 767 -6.00 27.93 43.78
C ALA A 767 -6.25 26.60 44.50
N GLY A 768 -5.16 25.79 44.56
CA GLY A 768 -5.13 24.59 45.40
C GLY A 768 -3.98 24.67 46.40
N GLY A 769 -4.19 24.11 47.58
CA GLY A 769 -3.19 24.06 48.66
C GLY A 769 -3.21 22.72 49.40
N THR A 770 -2.27 22.56 50.30
CA THR A 770 -2.10 21.34 51.09
C THR A 770 -2.66 21.48 52.53
N ASP A 771 -3.07 22.66 52.92
CA ASP A 771 -3.55 22.94 54.28
C ASP A 771 -5.08 23.29 54.25
N PRO A 772 -5.97 22.34 54.54
CA PRO A 772 -7.41 22.60 54.61
C PRO A 772 -7.80 23.42 55.84
N SER A 773 -6.97 23.45 56.88
CA SER A 773 -7.27 24.24 58.09
C SER A 773 -7.12 25.76 57.86
N GLY A 774 -6.41 26.12 56.79
CA GLY A 774 -6.25 27.52 56.37
C GLY A 774 -7.44 28.12 55.66
N VAL A 775 -8.45 27.32 55.26
CA VAL A 775 -9.63 27.77 54.51
C VAL A 775 -10.38 28.88 55.21
N ASP A 776 -10.63 28.74 56.50
CA ASP A 776 -11.32 29.81 57.30
C ASP A 776 -10.53 31.14 57.32
N ASN A 777 -9.20 31.04 57.34
CA ASN A 777 -8.31 32.18 57.25
C ASN A 777 -8.33 32.80 55.84
N ALA A 778 -8.34 31.97 54.81
CA ALA A 778 -8.44 32.43 53.41
C ALA A 778 -9.73 33.22 53.17
N LEU A 779 -10.87 32.75 53.71
CA LEU A 779 -12.16 33.47 53.61
C LEU A 779 -12.16 34.80 54.39
N LYS A 780 -11.46 34.87 55.53
CA LYS A 780 -11.25 36.12 56.26
C LYS A 780 -10.37 37.11 55.49
N MET A 781 -9.30 36.60 54.89
CA MET A 781 -8.42 37.41 54.04
C MET A 781 -9.15 37.90 52.81
N ALA A 782 -10.02 37.08 52.19
CA ALA A 782 -10.87 37.47 51.07
C ALA A 782 -11.80 38.64 51.47
N ARG A 783 -12.43 38.60 52.67
CA ARG A 783 -13.24 39.72 53.18
C ARG A 783 -12.43 40.99 53.34
N SER A 784 -11.26 40.87 53.94
CA SER A 784 -10.34 42.01 54.10
C SER A 784 -9.88 42.61 52.79
N GLU A 785 -9.52 41.78 51.84
CA GLU A 785 -9.08 42.21 50.48
C GLU A 785 -10.17 42.92 49.69
N LEU A 786 -11.42 42.49 49.90
CA LEU A 786 -12.61 43.08 49.29
C LEU A 786 -13.18 44.29 50.10
N GLY A 787 -12.57 44.61 51.22
CA GLY A 787 -12.97 45.75 52.06
C GLY A 787 -14.29 45.56 52.78
N LEU A 788 -14.61 44.31 53.18
CA LEU A 788 -15.82 43.86 53.84
C LEU A 788 -15.63 43.66 55.35
#